data_d576648f93ae7664f88a5854efd1aaaf
#
_entry.id   d576648f93ae7664f88a5854efd1aaaf
#
_cell.length_a   1.000
_cell.length_b   1.000
_cell.length_c   1.000
_cell.angle_alpha   90.00
_cell.angle_beta   90.00
_cell.angle_gamma   90.00
#
_symmetry.space_group_name_H-M   'P 1'
#
loop_
_entity.id
_entity.type
_entity.pdbx_description
1 polymer ?
#
loop_
_entity_poly.entity_id
_entity_poly.type
_entity_poly.pdbx_seq_one_letter_code
_entity_poly.pdbx_strand_id
1 'polypeptide(L)'
;MTKDAKFIWLDKEKYPLLQDSCVSIFSKDRKKYRYGVAAFKKIYEFDKKIKCAEIEVFGDTRFYLWTNSDFVGTGPCPTGGDYEMPYQYSSKYDLDIDKNSIEFYARVQLTPTQQTDNSKCKGGFILSARIIFDDGSETTISTDETWLARQDREFLAPWCVDFTHKRDEWSNAVAAGSVWNVVPCPIKNLKEETVSSKKFTAAPNKVSEFSVDLDKIYAAYSALKITACGEYRIKLITTETKGISERVHYIKGNKNENYRSTEYYGVGEYKLIVDNRSDSEVEIVSDVISTYYPSDEQGYFRCSDEMLNRIYELGRHTVKICRQGIELDSPVHQENLLCHGDYMIESMVNNYTTGDYSLTRFDLVRASHYLHETGGYMHNDSYVFVWAIWLMEYYTYSGDKSIFKEVLPGMESALERMKGSEGESGLIENVSGYSFVDWAFIDGNSMFAPPRALGETFVNAMYYNYIKTAAKVYGILEMTDKSEYYTEKAVKLKKVFNETFFDEEKGLYFDGLNEMSPINMWIPENSEKRYYTRYSNTLAVLFDLCENDSQTEIMEWILKPENLDGVQPYFMHYIFEALNRVGLFKKYGIDLINKWKVLVDDCEKGMREVWNDYEGYEIDYSHGWGATPTYQLPNKISGIEIIEPGFKKIRLSPNLYGLDWAEIKIPTPYGEICLNLKDGKEAESSVPNGIEVVE
;
A
#
# COMPACT_ATOMS: atom_id res chain seq x y z
N MET A 1 8.82 -16.99 18.34
CA MET A 1 9.69 -16.70 19.53
C MET A 1 9.74 -17.88 20.48
N THR A 2 10.90 -18.16 21.06
CA THR A 2 11.04 -19.20 22.08
C THR A 2 10.48 -18.73 23.43
N LYS A 3 10.10 -19.68 24.30
CA LYS A 3 9.53 -19.34 25.62
C LYS A 3 10.52 -18.62 26.56
N ASP A 4 11.82 -18.80 26.32
CA ASP A 4 12.89 -18.22 27.15
C ASP A 4 13.31 -16.83 26.70
N ALA A 5 12.88 -16.39 25.51
CA ALA A 5 13.19 -15.06 24.98
C ALA A 5 12.49 -13.98 25.81
N LYS A 6 13.26 -13.00 26.25
CA LYS A 6 12.76 -11.85 27.00
C LYS A 6 12.80 -10.59 26.17
N PHE A 7 11.78 -9.74 26.34
CA PHE A 7 11.90 -8.37 25.90
C PHE A 7 12.95 -7.64 26.72
N ILE A 8 13.90 -7.01 26.05
CA ILE A 8 14.96 -6.23 26.66
C ILE A 8 14.91 -4.77 26.16
N TRP A 9 15.38 -3.85 27.02
CA TRP A 9 15.48 -2.44 26.70
C TRP A 9 16.62 -1.77 27.47
N LEU A 10 16.71 -0.45 27.34
CA LEU A 10 17.59 0.39 28.14
C LEU A 10 17.06 0.54 29.56
N ASP A 11 17.98 0.76 30.53
CA ASP A 11 17.62 1.03 31.91
C ASP A 11 16.74 2.30 32.00
N LYS A 12 15.56 2.17 32.59
CA LYS A 12 14.56 3.24 32.71
C LYS A 12 15.03 4.41 33.57
N GLU A 13 15.79 4.17 34.59
CA GLU A 13 16.33 5.23 35.46
C GLU A 13 17.38 6.06 34.71
N LYS A 14 18.18 5.41 33.88
CA LYS A 14 19.23 6.06 33.08
C LYS A 14 18.68 6.76 31.84
N TYR A 15 17.59 6.23 31.24
CA TYR A 15 17.02 6.70 29.98
C TYR A 15 15.50 6.98 30.08
N PRO A 16 15.05 7.87 31.01
CA PRO A 16 13.63 8.07 31.29
C PRO A 16 12.81 8.62 30.12
N LEU A 17 13.47 9.24 29.13
CA LEU A 17 12.80 9.92 28.03
C LEU A 17 12.54 9.02 26.79
N LEU A 18 13.05 7.81 26.78
CA LEU A 18 12.84 6.82 25.73
C LEU A 18 11.74 5.82 26.09
N GLN A 19 10.71 6.28 26.79
CA GLN A 19 9.66 5.40 27.29
C GLN A 19 8.29 6.07 27.31
N ASP A 20 7.27 5.26 27.14
CA ASP A 20 5.86 5.53 27.45
C ASP A 20 5.17 6.65 26.66
N SER A 21 5.44 6.79 25.36
CA SER A 21 4.81 7.90 24.65
C SER A 21 4.42 7.59 23.20
N CYS A 22 3.37 6.81 23.06
CA CYS A 22 2.69 6.77 21.78
C CYS A 22 1.74 7.94 21.65
N VAL A 23 1.83 8.68 20.55
CA VAL A 23 0.98 9.83 20.28
C VAL A 23 0.48 9.73 18.86
N SER A 24 -0.84 9.79 18.69
CA SER A 24 -1.44 9.93 17.37
C SER A 24 -0.79 11.07 16.59
N ILE A 25 -0.59 10.90 15.30
CA ILE A 25 -0.09 11.94 14.39
C ILE A 25 -0.92 13.22 14.47
N PHE A 26 -2.20 13.09 14.80
CA PHE A 26 -3.14 14.20 15.00
C PHE A 26 -3.00 14.88 16.36
N SER A 27 -2.17 14.36 17.28
CA SER A 27 -2.02 14.93 18.61
C SER A 27 -1.22 16.23 18.60
N LYS A 28 -1.76 17.25 19.27
CA LYS A 28 -1.05 18.51 19.53
C LYS A 28 0.16 18.35 20.44
N ASP A 29 0.24 17.22 21.16
CA ASP A 29 1.30 16.93 22.15
C ASP A 29 2.54 16.28 21.56
N ARG A 30 2.55 15.91 20.27
CA ARG A 30 3.69 15.23 19.62
C ARG A 30 5.04 15.94 19.76
N LYS A 31 5.05 17.23 20.02
CA LYS A 31 6.29 18.01 20.29
C LYS A 31 6.95 17.69 21.63
N LYS A 32 6.27 17.00 22.55
CA LYS A 32 6.78 16.64 23.88
C LYS A 32 7.60 15.35 23.87
N TYR A 33 7.53 14.56 22.80
CA TYR A 33 8.10 13.21 22.77
C TYR A 33 9.42 13.22 22.00
N ARG A 34 10.37 12.44 22.46
CA ARG A 34 11.71 12.40 21.89
C ARG A 34 11.93 11.15 21.08
N TYR A 35 12.42 11.38 19.87
CA TYR A 35 13.02 10.34 19.06
C TYR A 35 14.30 9.81 19.74
N GLY A 36 14.57 8.52 19.60
CA GLY A 36 15.80 7.91 20.10
C GLY A 36 16.07 6.56 19.46
N VAL A 37 17.35 6.20 19.48
CA VAL A 37 17.81 4.89 18.98
C VAL A 37 18.53 4.16 20.10
N ALA A 38 18.08 2.94 20.40
CA ALA A 38 18.75 2.00 21.27
C ALA A 38 19.53 0.98 20.42
N ALA A 39 20.77 0.70 20.79
CA ALA A 39 21.57 -0.34 20.16
C ALA A 39 21.75 -1.53 21.11
N PHE A 40 21.70 -2.73 20.57
CA PHE A 40 21.85 -4.00 21.27
C PHE A 40 22.91 -4.85 20.59
N LYS A 41 23.68 -5.61 21.38
CA LYS A 41 24.62 -6.59 20.82
C LYS A 41 24.84 -7.78 21.73
N LYS A 42 25.15 -8.92 21.10
CA LYS A 42 25.57 -10.15 21.76
C LYS A 42 26.41 -10.99 20.80
N ILE A 43 27.45 -11.61 21.32
CA ILE A 43 28.27 -12.62 20.59
C ILE A 43 28.04 -13.96 21.29
N TYR A 44 27.79 -14.98 20.48
CA TYR A 44 27.73 -16.37 20.89
C TYR A 44 28.84 -17.13 20.19
N GLU A 45 29.62 -17.88 20.98
CA GLU A 45 30.70 -18.74 20.51
C GLU A 45 30.36 -20.21 20.76
N PHE A 46 30.69 -21.08 19.84
CA PHE A 46 30.39 -22.50 19.89
C PHE A 46 31.63 -23.33 19.54
N ASP A 47 31.72 -24.52 20.11
CA ASP A 47 32.78 -25.48 19.77
C ASP A 47 32.58 -26.12 18.38
N LYS A 48 31.39 -25.92 17.78
CA LYS A 48 30.97 -26.47 16.50
C LYS A 48 30.78 -25.36 15.47
N LYS A 49 30.94 -25.71 14.21
CA LYS A 49 30.67 -24.81 13.10
C LYS A 49 29.17 -24.68 12.86
N ILE A 50 28.70 -23.46 12.76
CA ILE A 50 27.30 -23.14 12.47
C ILE A 50 27.10 -23.30 10.96
N LYS A 51 26.09 -24.07 10.56
CA LYS A 51 25.63 -24.20 9.19
C LYS A 51 24.66 -23.07 8.85
N CYS A 52 23.59 -22.92 9.66
CA CYS A 52 22.60 -21.88 9.46
C CYS A 52 21.97 -21.43 10.77
N ALA A 53 21.33 -20.26 10.72
CA ALA A 53 20.57 -19.67 11.85
C ALA A 53 19.19 -19.25 11.35
N GLU A 54 18.13 -19.77 11.98
CA GLU A 54 16.75 -19.35 11.80
C GLU A 54 16.39 -18.35 12.89
N ILE A 55 16.21 -17.09 12.50
CA ILE A 55 16.06 -15.95 13.41
C ILE A 55 14.61 -15.48 13.38
N GLU A 56 14.06 -15.21 14.56
CA GLU A 56 12.79 -14.50 14.71
C GLU A 56 13.04 -13.27 15.58
N VAL A 57 12.66 -12.07 15.10
CA VAL A 57 13.00 -10.79 15.73
C VAL A 57 11.85 -9.80 15.67
N PHE A 58 11.75 -8.99 16.74
CA PHE A 58 10.83 -7.86 16.82
C PHE A 58 11.48 -6.71 17.59
N GLY A 59 11.17 -5.48 17.21
CA GLY A 59 11.60 -4.26 17.89
C GLY A 59 10.56 -3.15 17.77
N ASP A 60 10.24 -2.53 18.88
CA ASP A 60 9.27 -1.45 18.99
C ASP A 60 9.99 -0.07 19.04
N THR A 61 9.92 0.81 18.04
CA THR A 61 8.99 0.88 16.89
C THR A 61 9.51 0.11 15.68
N ARG A 62 10.78 0.31 15.33
CA ARG A 62 11.42 -0.30 14.16
C ARG A 62 12.80 -0.81 14.52
N PHE A 63 13.13 -2.03 14.10
CA PHE A 63 14.46 -2.59 14.28
C PHE A 63 15.24 -2.61 12.95
N TYR A 64 16.56 -2.58 13.08
CA TYR A 64 17.56 -2.87 12.05
C TYR A 64 18.49 -3.93 12.62
N LEU A 65 18.67 -5.04 11.90
CA LEU A 65 19.45 -6.18 12.39
C LEU A 65 20.66 -6.42 11.49
N TRP A 66 21.79 -6.68 12.13
CA TRP A 66 23.03 -7.17 11.51
C TRP A 66 23.49 -8.44 12.19
N THR A 67 24.09 -9.33 11.42
CA THR A 67 24.85 -10.49 11.94
C THR A 67 26.26 -10.47 11.35
N ASN A 68 27.28 -10.63 12.19
CA ASN A 68 28.68 -10.62 11.77
C ASN A 68 29.03 -9.40 10.88
N SER A 69 28.45 -8.25 11.16
CA SER A 69 28.52 -6.97 10.42
C SER A 69 27.74 -6.91 9.10
N ASP A 70 27.14 -8.00 8.63
CA ASP A 70 26.31 -8.00 7.45
C ASP A 70 24.87 -7.60 7.82
N PHE A 71 24.27 -6.71 7.02
CA PHE A 71 22.88 -6.30 7.22
C PHE A 71 21.92 -7.43 6.88
N VAL A 72 21.05 -7.77 7.82
CA VAL A 72 20.04 -8.84 7.69
C VAL A 72 18.70 -8.31 7.22
N GLY A 73 18.24 -7.21 7.82
CA GLY A 73 16.95 -6.63 7.47
C GLY A 73 16.42 -5.65 8.50
N THR A 74 15.22 -5.15 8.23
CA THR A 74 14.47 -4.21 9.05
C THR A 74 13.03 -4.68 9.24
N GLY A 75 12.38 -4.23 10.29
CA GLY A 75 10.98 -4.50 10.61
C GLY A 75 10.59 -3.76 11.89
N PRO A 76 9.44 -4.06 12.44
CA PRO A 76 8.48 -5.09 12.01
C PRO A 76 7.64 -4.67 10.80
N CYS A 77 6.91 -5.62 10.23
CA CYS A 77 5.82 -5.32 9.30
C CYS A 77 4.71 -4.57 10.07
N PRO A 78 4.15 -3.47 9.54
CA PRO A 78 3.09 -2.72 10.19
C PRO A 78 1.79 -3.52 10.28
N THR A 79 1.01 -3.27 11.32
CA THR A 79 -0.33 -3.87 11.50
C THR A 79 -1.42 -3.10 10.76
N GLY A 80 -1.17 -1.84 10.41
CA GLY A 80 -2.06 -0.97 9.63
C GLY A 80 -3.19 -0.33 10.45
N GLY A 81 -3.77 0.72 9.86
CA GLY A 81 -4.84 1.51 10.47
C GLY A 81 -4.34 2.52 11.51
N ASP A 82 -5.24 3.37 11.96
CA ASP A 82 -5.01 4.37 13.02
C ASP A 82 -5.41 3.86 14.43
N TYR A 83 -5.69 2.57 14.53
CA TYR A 83 -6.10 1.88 15.75
C TYR A 83 -5.02 0.92 16.23
N GLU A 84 -4.79 0.87 17.55
CA GLU A 84 -3.82 -0.04 18.16
C GLU A 84 -4.31 -1.49 18.10
N MET A 85 -3.76 -2.27 17.19
CA MET A 85 -4.08 -3.69 17.08
C MET A 85 -3.59 -4.47 18.31
N PRO A 86 -4.33 -5.54 18.73
CA PRO A 86 -3.98 -6.34 19.91
C PRO A 86 -2.72 -7.20 19.73
N TYR A 87 -2.10 -7.18 18.56
CA TYR A 87 -0.88 -7.92 18.25
C TYR A 87 0.07 -7.09 17.38
N GLN A 88 1.33 -7.52 17.29
CA GLN A 88 2.36 -7.00 16.38
C GLN A 88 3.04 -8.16 15.66
N TYR A 89 3.68 -7.89 14.52
CA TYR A 89 4.34 -8.93 13.72
C TYR A 89 5.83 -9.04 14.05
N SER A 90 6.36 -10.29 14.19
CA SER A 90 7.80 -10.55 14.16
C SER A 90 8.25 -10.83 12.74
N SER A 91 9.49 -10.49 12.42
CA SER A 91 10.15 -10.85 11.16
C SER A 91 10.98 -12.12 11.33
N LYS A 92 11.06 -12.95 10.28
CA LYS A 92 11.85 -14.17 10.26
C LYS A 92 12.93 -14.09 9.19
N TYR A 93 14.12 -14.58 9.52
CA TYR A 93 15.27 -14.64 8.60
C TYR A 93 15.98 -15.98 8.71
N ASP A 94 16.35 -16.55 7.58
CA ASP A 94 17.14 -17.75 7.48
C ASP A 94 18.51 -17.37 6.89
N LEU A 95 19.58 -17.60 7.64
CA LEU A 95 20.93 -17.17 7.27
C LEU A 95 21.89 -18.34 7.24
N ASP A 96 22.64 -18.47 6.17
CA ASP A 96 23.80 -19.36 6.11
C ASP A 96 24.98 -18.74 6.87
N ILE A 97 25.54 -19.47 7.84
CA ILE A 97 26.63 -19.01 8.69
C ILE A 97 27.78 -20.02 8.61
N ASP A 98 28.88 -19.65 8.03
CA ASP A 98 30.03 -20.54 7.90
C ASP A 98 31.14 -20.22 8.92
N LYS A 99 30.77 -20.13 10.22
CA LYS A 99 31.63 -19.73 11.35
C LYS A 99 31.28 -20.50 12.61
N ASN A 100 32.18 -20.48 13.59
CA ASN A 100 31.92 -21.03 14.95
C ASN A 100 31.29 -20.01 15.92
N SER A 101 31.05 -18.79 15.45
CA SER A 101 30.45 -17.74 16.24
C SER A 101 29.44 -16.95 15.44
N ILE A 102 28.49 -16.37 16.12
CA ILE A 102 27.53 -15.42 15.56
C ILE A 102 27.45 -14.18 16.45
N GLU A 103 27.67 -13.02 15.85
CA GLU A 103 27.44 -11.72 16.47
C GLU A 103 26.11 -11.17 15.99
N PHE A 104 25.25 -10.80 16.93
CA PHE A 104 24.05 -9.99 16.66
C PHE A 104 24.32 -8.55 17.06
N TYR A 105 24.00 -7.65 16.15
CA TYR A 105 23.92 -6.22 16.42
C TYR A 105 22.57 -5.72 15.93
N ALA A 106 21.83 -5.04 16.80
CA ALA A 106 20.55 -4.46 16.42
C ALA A 106 20.49 -3.00 16.84
N ARG A 107 19.83 -2.18 16.04
CA ARG A 107 19.34 -0.86 16.43
C ARG A 107 17.83 -0.90 16.48
N VAL A 108 17.24 -0.32 17.49
CA VAL A 108 15.80 -0.15 17.60
C VAL A 108 15.53 1.34 17.71
N GLN A 109 14.83 1.85 16.71
CA GLN A 109 14.37 3.23 16.66
C GLN A 109 13.06 3.31 17.44
N LEU A 110 12.97 4.25 18.35
CA LEU A 110 11.74 4.62 19.02
C LEU A 110 11.25 5.94 18.42
N THR A 111 10.15 5.87 17.70
CA THR A 111 9.48 7.03 17.10
C THR A 111 8.21 7.35 17.88
N PRO A 112 7.95 8.61 18.24
CA PRO A 112 6.76 8.98 19.00
C PRO A 112 5.49 9.07 18.15
N THR A 113 5.53 8.74 16.86
CA THR A 113 4.39 8.84 15.95
C THR A 113 4.03 7.49 15.35
N GLN A 114 2.73 7.22 15.22
CA GLN A 114 2.17 5.94 14.82
C GLN A 114 1.86 5.83 13.33
N GLN A 115 2.15 6.80 12.52
CA GLN A 115 1.59 6.90 11.18
C GLN A 115 1.84 5.67 10.30
N THR A 116 3.02 5.08 10.38
CA THR A 116 3.41 3.96 9.52
C THR A 116 3.62 2.65 10.26
N ASP A 117 3.87 2.70 11.56
CA ASP A 117 4.40 1.54 12.28
C ASP A 117 3.41 0.93 13.30
N ASN A 118 2.34 1.62 13.66
CA ASN A 118 1.30 1.19 14.62
C ASN A 118 1.84 0.41 15.83
N SER A 119 2.99 0.85 16.33
CA SER A 119 3.65 0.22 17.46
C SER A 119 3.12 0.77 18.79
N LYS A 120 3.40 0.07 19.88
CA LYS A 120 3.07 0.57 21.21
C LYS A 120 3.96 1.72 21.67
N CYS A 121 5.03 2.04 20.92
CA CYS A 121 6.04 3.06 21.24
C CYS A 121 6.56 2.96 22.70
N LYS A 122 6.67 1.74 23.21
CA LYS A 122 7.12 1.48 24.58
C LYS A 122 8.61 1.21 24.68
N GLY A 123 9.26 1.01 23.54
CA GLY A 123 10.64 0.57 23.46
C GLY A 123 10.81 -0.86 23.98
N GLY A 124 11.20 -1.75 23.10
CA GLY A 124 11.45 -3.17 23.42
C GLY A 124 12.08 -3.87 22.24
N PHE A 125 12.96 -4.81 22.54
CA PHE A 125 13.63 -5.63 21.56
C PHE A 125 13.59 -7.09 22.02
N ILE A 126 13.22 -7.99 21.12
CA ILE A 126 13.25 -9.44 21.36
C ILE A 126 13.74 -10.15 20.11
N LEU A 127 14.63 -11.12 20.32
CA LEU A 127 15.17 -12.00 19.29
C LEU A 127 15.29 -13.41 19.85
N SER A 128 14.95 -14.39 19.04
CA SER A 128 15.33 -15.79 19.26
C SER A 128 15.89 -16.37 17.96
N ALA A 129 16.86 -17.27 18.06
CA ALA A 129 17.43 -17.96 16.93
C ALA A 129 17.65 -19.42 17.21
N ARG A 130 17.25 -20.28 16.28
CA ARG A 130 17.63 -21.69 16.20
C ARG A 130 18.92 -21.80 15.42
N ILE A 131 19.98 -22.25 16.06
CA ILE A 131 21.31 -22.44 15.48
C ILE A 131 21.45 -23.90 15.09
N ILE A 132 21.73 -24.18 13.84
CA ILE A 132 21.90 -25.52 13.29
C ILE A 132 23.38 -25.67 12.93
N PHE A 133 24.03 -26.71 13.43
CA PHE A 133 25.43 -26.99 13.21
C PHE A 133 25.64 -27.93 12.02
N ASP A 134 26.87 -27.98 11.51
CA ASP A 134 27.25 -28.85 10.38
C ASP A 134 27.03 -30.35 10.66
N ASP A 135 27.10 -30.79 11.91
CA ASP A 135 26.81 -32.16 12.33
C ASP A 135 25.31 -32.48 12.49
N GLY A 136 24.44 -31.51 12.17
CA GLY A 136 22.98 -31.63 12.30
C GLY A 136 22.42 -31.45 13.71
N SER A 137 23.28 -31.24 14.73
CA SER A 137 22.83 -30.86 16.05
C SER A 137 22.34 -29.41 16.07
N GLU A 138 21.51 -29.04 17.04
CA GLU A 138 20.94 -27.71 17.14
C GLU A 138 20.94 -27.17 18.56
N THR A 139 20.88 -25.85 18.68
CA THR A 139 20.66 -25.14 19.95
C THR A 139 19.84 -23.91 19.71
N THR A 140 19.24 -23.35 20.77
CA THR A 140 18.47 -22.11 20.71
C THR A 140 19.14 -21.07 21.58
N ILE A 141 19.21 -19.86 21.04
CA ILE A 141 19.68 -18.67 21.74
C ILE A 141 18.60 -17.59 21.69
N SER A 142 18.58 -16.69 22.67
CA SER A 142 17.56 -15.66 22.78
C SER A 142 18.05 -14.42 23.52
N THR A 143 17.28 -13.35 23.43
CA THR A 143 17.51 -12.14 24.21
C THR A 143 17.24 -12.36 25.69
N ASP A 144 18.15 -11.86 26.50
CA ASP A 144 18.08 -11.79 27.95
C ASP A 144 18.90 -10.61 28.46
N GLU A 145 18.99 -10.44 29.79
CA GLU A 145 19.72 -9.35 30.43
C GLU A 145 21.25 -9.44 30.30
N THR A 146 21.78 -10.49 29.68
CA THR A 146 23.22 -10.60 29.37
C THR A 146 23.60 -9.94 28.06
N TRP A 147 22.61 -9.49 27.27
CA TRP A 147 22.86 -8.65 26.10
C TRP A 147 23.37 -7.28 26.55
N LEU A 148 24.21 -6.69 25.73
CA LEU A 148 24.67 -5.32 25.93
C LEU A 148 23.75 -4.35 25.21
N ALA A 149 23.45 -3.24 25.86
CA ALA A 149 22.60 -2.17 25.35
C ALA A 149 23.24 -0.79 25.61
N ARG A 150 22.93 0.16 24.73
CA ARG A 150 23.28 1.58 24.90
C ARG A 150 22.34 2.45 24.10
N GLN A 151 22.29 3.75 24.41
CA GLN A 151 21.68 4.73 23.51
C GLN A 151 22.71 5.21 22.45
N ASP A 152 22.32 5.19 21.20
CA ASP A 152 23.08 5.77 20.09
C ASP A 152 22.67 7.24 19.93
N ARG A 153 23.33 8.14 20.71
CA ARG A 153 22.97 9.56 20.87
C ARG A 153 23.25 10.40 19.62
N GLU A 154 23.96 9.86 18.65
CA GLU A 154 24.20 10.50 17.37
C GLU A 154 22.92 10.68 16.55
N PHE A 155 21.90 9.86 16.76
CA PHE A 155 20.61 9.96 16.08
C PHE A 155 19.69 10.94 16.82
N LEU A 156 19.52 12.14 16.28
CA LEU A 156 18.77 13.24 16.90
C LEU A 156 17.31 13.27 16.42
N ALA A 157 17.07 12.83 15.19
CA ALA A 157 15.77 12.66 14.53
C ALA A 157 15.94 11.68 13.37
N PRO A 158 14.87 11.14 12.79
CA PRO A 158 14.96 10.26 11.61
C PRO A 158 15.80 10.86 10.47
N TRP A 159 15.81 12.18 10.35
CA TRP A 159 16.50 12.94 9.32
C TRP A 159 17.72 13.74 9.83
N CYS A 160 18.18 13.52 11.06
CA CYS A 160 19.28 14.30 11.64
C CYS A 160 20.23 13.42 12.45
N VAL A 161 21.48 13.32 11.99
CA VAL A 161 22.54 12.55 12.64
C VAL A 161 23.76 13.43 12.87
N ASP A 162 24.27 13.47 14.10
CA ASP A 162 25.52 14.13 14.46
C ASP A 162 26.51 13.11 15.03
N PHE A 163 27.39 12.57 14.21
CA PHE A 163 28.40 11.59 14.60
C PHE A 163 29.50 12.15 15.52
N THR A 164 29.51 13.47 15.79
CA THR A 164 30.41 14.03 16.80
C THR A 164 29.91 13.83 18.22
N HIS A 165 28.64 13.44 18.39
CA HIS A 165 28.13 13.09 19.70
C HIS A 165 28.78 11.81 20.21
N LYS A 166 29.17 11.81 21.49
CA LYS A 166 29.76 10.63 22.11
C LYS A 166 28.67 9.58 22.32
N ARG A 167 28.87 8.38 21.76
CA ARG A 167 28.05 7.20 22.06
C ARG A 167 28.17 6.85 23.52
N ASP A 168 27.08 6.38 24.14
CA ASP A 168 27.11 5.88 25.50
C ASP A 168 27.95 4.59 25.59
N GLU A 169 28.47 4.33 26.79
CA GLU A 169 29.14 3.07 27.05
C GLU A 169 28.13 1.91 27.09
N TRP A 170 28.57 0.74 26.65
CA TRP A 170 27.77 -0.45 26.74
C TRP A 170 27.50 -0.85 28.19
N SER A 171 26.27 -1.16 28.51
CA SER A 171 25.85 -1.76 29.80
C SER A 171 24.92 -2.93 29.53
N ASN A 172 24.67 -3.75 30.53
CA ASN A 172 23.70 -4.82 30.39
C ASN A 172 22.31 -4.26 30.08
N ALA A 173 21.58 -4.91 29.18
CA ALA A 173 20.18 -4.64 28.94
C ALA A 173 19.35 -4.99 30.20
N VAL A 174 18.15 -4.42 30.29
CA VAL A 174 17.20 -4.74 31.36
C VAL A 174 15.94 -5.38 30.74
N ALA A 175 15.27 -6.22 31.50
CA ALA A 175 13.99 -6.78 31.07
C ALA A 175 12.94 -5.66 30.95
N ALA A 176 12.29 -5.59 29.78
CA ALA A 176 11.31 -4.55 29.46
C ALA A 176 9.86 -4.89 29.88
N GLY A 177 9.62 -6.08 30.41
CA GLY A 177 8.28 -6.60 30.62
C GLY A 177 7.63 -7.04 29.30
N SER A 178 6.42 -7.56 29.35
CA SER A 178 5.70 -8.05 28.17
C SER A 178 4.40 -7.26 28.00
N VAL A 179 4.45 -6.22 27.18
CA VAL A 179 3.27 -5.44 26.77
C VAL A 179 2.85 -5.74 25.33
N TRP A 180 3.66 -6.53 24.61
CA TRP A 180 3.45 -6.87 23.20
C TRP A 180 2.94 -8.30 23.07
N ASN A 181 1.96 -8.51 22.21
CA ASN A 181 1.53 -9.81 21.73
C ASN A 181 2.11 -10.00 20.32
N VAL A 182 3.30 -10.61 20.24
CA VAL A 182 4.02 -10.74 18.96
C VAL A 182 3.67 -12.05 18.28
N VAL A 183 3.18 -11.96 17.05
CA VAL A 183 2.86 -13.08 16.17
C VAL A 183 3.77 -13.10 14.94
N PRO A 184 4.10 -14.26 14.38
CA PRO A 184 4.91 -14.31 13.16
C PRO A 184 4.21 -13.62 11.99
N CYS A 185 4.96 -12.78 11.27
CA CYS A 185 4.48 -12.20 10.02
C CYS A 185 4.30 -13.31 8.96
N PRO A 186 3.13 -13.42 8.32
CA PRO A 186 2.87 -14.50 7.37
C PRO A 186 3.41 -14.24 5.95
N ILE A 187 3.89 -13.03 5.66
CA ILE A 187 4.39 -12.64 4.35
C ILE A 187 5.93 -12.62 4.31
N LYS A 188 6.48 -12.54 3.10
CA LYS A 188 7.92 -12.44 2.86
C LYS A 188 8.48 -11.11 3.38
N ASN A 189 9.73 -11.11 3.81
CA ASN A 189 10.46 -9.87 4.09
C ASN A 189 10.69 -9.07 2.81
N LEU A 190 10.80 -7.75 2.95
CA LEU A 190 11.10 -6.86 1.84
C LEU A 190 12.47 -7.20 1.23
N LYS A 191 12.56 -7.05 -0.07
CA LYS A 191 13.82 -7.10 -0.81
C LYS A 191 14.43 -5.71 -0.87
N GLU A 192 15.75 -5.66 -0.76
CA GLU A 192 16.53 -4.44 -0.97
C GLU A 192 17.49 -4.63 -2.16
N GLU A 193 17.65 -3.58 -2.95
CA GLU A 193 18.50 -3.57 -4.13
C GLU A 193 19.13 -2.19 -4.34
N THR A 194 20.45 -2.13 -4.51
CA THR A 194 21.13 -0.88 -4.83
C THR A 194 20.89 -0.50 -6.30
N VAL A 195 20.08 0.51 -6.54
CA VAL A 195 19.69 0.99 -7.88
C VAL A 195 20.60 2.10 -8.39
N SER A 196 21.32 2.78 -7.50
CA SER A 196 22.33 3.77 -7.87
C SER A 196 23.46 3.80 -6.85
N SER A 197 24.69 3.88 -7.33
CA SER A 197 25.90 4.11 -6.51
C SER A 197 26.79 5.12 -7.20
N LYS A 198 27.05 6.24 -6.53
CA LYS A 198 27.84 7.37 -7.08
C LYS A 198 28.94 7.78 -6.11
N LYS A 199 30.12 8.07 -6.64
CA LYS A 199 31.25 8.59 -5.85
C LYS A 199 31.41 10.09 -6.09
N PHE A 200 31.58 10.84 -5.00
CA PHE A 200 31.82 12.29 -4.99
C PHE A 200 33.03 12.62 -4.14
N THR A 201 33.67 13.75 -4.46
CA THR A 201 34.79 14.27 -3.70
C THR A 201 34.57 15.76 -3.46
N ALA A 202 34.49 16.18 -2.21
CA ALA A 202 34.36 17.60 -1.80
C ALA A 202 35.72 18.13 -1.42
N ALA A 203 36.13 19.24 -2.08
CA ALA A 203 37.42 19.88 -1.89
C ALA A 203 37.57 20.45 -0.46
N PRO A 204 38.79 20.55 0.09
CA PRO A 204 39.07 21.12 1.39
C PRO A 204 38.53 22.56 1.54
N ASN A 205 38.00 22.87 2.72
CA ASN A 205 37.54 24.22 3.10
C ASN A 205 36.55 24.86 2.10
N LYS A 206 35.68 24.03 1.49
CA LYS A 206 34.68 24.46 0.50
C LYS A 206 33.34 23.80 0.69
N VAL A 207 32.30 24.47 0.22
CA VAL A 207 31.00 23.88 -0.02
C VAL A 207 30.97 23.35 -1.45
N SER A 208 30.61 22.09 -1.60
CA SER A 208 30.44 21.39 -2.88
C SER A 208 29.00 20.89 -3.02
N GLU A 209 28.45 20.99 -4.22
CA GLU A 209 27.10 20.50 -4.52
C GLU A 209 27.15 19.44 -5.61
N PHE A 210 26.40 18.37 -5.43
CA PHE A 210 26.29 17.26 -6.36
C PHE A 210 24.82 16.90 -6.53
N SER A 211 24.37 16.68 -7.76
CA SER A 211 23.00 16.28 -8.07
C SER A 211 23.00 15.00 -8.89
N VAL A 212 22.04 14.13 -8.62
CA VAL A 212 21.82 12.89 -9.34
C VAL A 212 20.35 12.81 -9.70
N ASP A 213 20.09 12.54 -10.96
CA ASP A 213 18.80 12.25 -11.54
C ASP A 213 18.74 10.74 -11.82
N LEU A 214 17.70 10.06 -11.32
CA LEU A 214 17.47 8.64 -11.52
C LEU A 214 16.52 8.44 -12.72
N ASP A 215 16.57 7.28 -13.32
CA ASP A 215 15.71 6.90 -14.45
C ASP A 215 14.24 6.72 -14.05
N LYS A 216 13.97 6.37 -12.77
CA LYS A 216 12.64 6.16 -12.20
C LYS A 216 12.58 6.67 -10.77
N ILE A 217 11.37 6.79 -10.23
CA ILE A 217 11.16 6.97 -8.79
C ILE A 217 11.23 5.59 -8.13
N TYR A 218 11.94 5.51 -7.00
CA TYR A 218 12.10 4.30 -6.21
C TYR A 218 11.63 4.54 -4.78
N ALA A 219 10.97 3.56 -4.17
CA ALA A 219 10.86 3.51 -2.72
C ALA A 219 12.24 3.12 -2.18
N ALA A 220 12.99 4.06 -1.60
CA ALA A 220 14.40 3.81 -1.34
C ALA A 220 14.92 4.40 -0.03
N TYR A 221 15.85 3.68 0.57
CA TYR A 221 16.77 4.21 1.57
C TYR A 221 17.93 4.93 0.91
N SER A 222 18.41 6.00 1.54
CA SER A 222 19.66 6.68 1.17
C SER A 222 20.78 6.23 2.09
N ALA A 223 21.93 5.85 1.52
CA ALA A 223 23.10 5.48 2.30
C ALA A 223 24.34 6.24 1.83
N LEU A 224 25.17 6.67 2.77
CA LEU A 224 26.43 7.36 2.51
C LEU A 224 27.57 6.64 3.23
N LYS A 225 28.61 6.25 2.49
CA LYS A 225 29.89 5.88 3.06
C LYS A 225 30.82 7.09 2.93
N ILE A 226 31.18 7.67 4.08
CA ILE A 226 31.91 8.94 4.17
C ILE A 226 33.33 8.63 4.63
N THR A 227 34.32 9.08 3.86
CA THR A 227 35.73 9.03 4.21
C THR A 227 36.22 10.45 4.44
N ALA A 228 36.60 10.77 5.66
CA ALA A 228 36.97 12.12 6.08
C ALA A 228 38.01 12.12 7.22
N CYS A 229 38.88 13.14 7.23
CA CYS A 229 39.85 13.41 8.30
C CYS A 229 39.66 14.81 8.89
N GLY A 230 38.40 15.17 9.25
CA GLY A 230 38.06 16.45 9.84
C GLY A 230 36.61 16.80 9.67
N GLU A 231 36.18 17.95 10.20
CA GLU A 231 34.74 18.29 10.25
C GLU A 231 34.12 18.43 8.87
N TYR A 232 32.95 17.81 8.72
CA TYR A 232 32.07 17.95 7.58
C TYR A 232 30.62 18.08 8.01
N ARG A 233 29.82 18.74 7.16
CA ARG A 233 28.36 18.79 7.26
C ARG A 233 27.78 18.46 5.89
N ILE A 234 26.83 17.55 5.86
CA ILE A 234 26.15 17.13 4.63
C ILE A 234 24.67 17.40 4.79
N LYS A 235 24.09 18.08 3.80
CA LYS A 235 22.65 18.15 3.58
C LYS A 235 22.34 17.27 2.38
N LEU A 236 21.66 16.16 2.61
CA LEU A 236 21.14 15.29 1.57
C LEU A 236 19.68 15.62 1.38
N ILE A 237 19.30 16.00 0.18
CA ILE A 237 17.93 16.33 -0.22
C ILE A 237 17.50 15.28 -1.23
N THR A 238 16.41 14.58 -0.96
CA THR A 238 15.78 13.64 -1.89
C THR A 238 14.41 14.16 -2.29
N THR A 239 14.02 13.94 -3.54
CA THR A 239 12.72 14.31 -4.10
C THR A 239 12.23 13.21 -5.04
N GLU A 240 10.95 13.13 -5.29
CA GLU A 240 10.45 12.30 -6.38
C GLU A 240 10.91 12.86 -7.73
N THR A 241 10.48 14.07 -8.05
CA THR A 241 10.87 14.80 -9.24
C THR A 241 10.52 16.28 -9.09
N LYS A 242 11.15 17.16 -9.88
CA LYS A 242 10.81 18.60 -9.95
C LYS A 242 10.78 19.31 -8.57
N GLY A 243 11.51 18.81 -7.59
CA GLY A 243 11.50 19.35 -6.23
C GLY A 243 10.25 19.03 -5.41
N ILE A 244 9.40 18.11 -5.88
CA ILE A 244 8.20 17.66 -5.17
C ILE A 244 8.59 16.57 -4.17
N SER A 245 7.87 16.54 -3.03
CA SER A 245 8.07 15.57 -1.95
C SER A 245 9.48 15.58 -1.38
N GLU A 246 9.98 16.82 -1.07
CA GLU A 246 11.34 17.01 -0.56
C GLU A 246 11.51 16.39 0.84
N ARG A 247 12.56 15.56 0.99
CA ARG A 247 13.08 15.12 2.29
C ARG A 247 14.51 15.58 2.47
N VAL A 248 14.78 16.15 3.64
CA VAL A 248 16.10 16.71 3.94
C VAL A 248 16.72 15.99 5.12
N HIS A 249 17.90 15.41 4.88
CA HIS A 249 18.70 14.76 5.91
C HIS A 249 19.92 15.62 6.23
N TYR A 250 20.19 15.80 7.52
CA TYR A 250 21.35 16.53 8.04
C TYR A 250 22.31 15.54 8.68
N ILE A 251 23.54 15.47 8.15
CA ILE A 251 24.58 14.57 8.62
C ILE A 251 25.81 15.41 8.96
N LYS A 252 26.33 15.27 10.18
CA LYS A 252 27.53 15.94 10.64
C LYS A 252 28.50 14.90 11.19
N GLY A 253 29.80 15.11 10.93
CA GLY A 253 30.85 14.24 11.44
C GLY A 253 32.24 14.87 11.33
N ASN A 254 33.26 14.11 11.73
CA ASN A 254 34.66 14.56 11.71
C ASN A 254 35.66 13.43 11.39
N LYS A 255 35.20 12.26 11.00
CA LYS A 255 35.98 11.08 10.64
C LYS A 255 35.16 10.19 9.69
N ASN A 256 35.73 9.04 9.33
CA ASN A 256 35.01 8.05 8.53
C ASN A 256 33.73 7.57 9.24
N GLU A 257 32.60 7.65 8.56
CA GLU A 257 31.30 7.18 9.07
C GLU A 257 30.46 6.57 7.95
N ASN A 258 29.52 5.71 8.34
CA ASN A 258 28.50 5.19 7.48
C ASN A 258 27.14 5.72 7.94
N TYR A 259 26.42 6.36 7.03
CA TYR A 259 25.05 6.79 7.21
C TYR A 259 24.12 5.89 6.41
N ARG A 260 22.96 5.59 6.96
CA ARG A 260 21.81 5.04 6.25
C ARG A 260 20.57 5.71 6.82
N SER A 261 19.67 6.18 5.95
CA SER A 261 18.38 6.71 6.40
C SER A 261 17.60 5.65 7.16
N THR A 262 16.87 6.08 8.18
CA THR A 262 16.06 5.18 9.02
C THR A 262 14.70 4.87 8.39
N GLU A 263 14.33 5.58 7.34
CA GLU A 263 13.07 5.41 6.61
C GLU A 263 13.36 5.43 5.11
N TYR A 264 12.60 4.65 4.33
CA TYR A 264 12.58 4.78 2.88
C TYR A 264 11.60 5.88 2.48
N TYR A 265 11.79 6.40 1.29
CA TYR A 265 10.94 7.44 0.73
C TYR A 265 10.90 7.35 -0.80
N GLY A 266 10.00 8.10 -1.45
CA GLY A 266 10.01 8.26 -2.90
C GLY A 266 11.24 9.04 -3.36
N VAL A 267 12.13 8.42 -4.12
CA VAL A 267 13.40 9.02 -4.58
C VAL A 267 13.53 8.85 -6.09
N GLY A 268 13.43 9.92 -6.84
CA GLY A 268 13.75 10.00 -8.26
C GLY A 268 14.88 10.96 -8.57
N GLU A 269 15.18 11.86 -7.61
CA GLU A 269 16.29 12.81 -7.68
C GLU A 269 16.88 13.00 -6.29
N TYR A 270 18.20 13.27 -6.22
CA TYR A 270 18.78 13.70 -4.97
C TYR A 270 19.92 14.70 -5.16
N LYS A 271 20.11 15.55 -4.15
CA LYS A 271 21.17 16.54 -4.08
C LYS A 271 21.97 16.41 -2.79
N LEU A 272 23.29 16.38 -2.91
CA LEU A 272 24.23 16.45 -1.79
C LEU A 272 24.87 17.83 -1.74
N ILE A 273 24.73 18.51 -0.60
CA ILE A 273 25.45 19.75 -0.30
C ILE A 273 26.44 19.41 0.82
N VAL A 274 27.73 19.46 0.51
CA VAL A 274 28.83 19.07 1.40
C VAL A 274 29.62 20.28 1.80
N ASP A 275 29.48 20.74 3.05
CA ASP A 275 30.30 21.75 3.67
C ASP A 275 31.52 21.07 4.33
N ASN A 276 32.61 20.96 3.57
CA ASN A 276 33.86 20.39 4.04
C ASN A 276 34.70 21.51 4.76
N ARG A 277 34.85 21.37 6.07
CA ARG A 277 35.55 22.28 6.96
C ARG A 277 36.94 21.79 7.37
N SER A 278 37.45 20.80 6.67
CA SER A 278 38.74 20.20 6.92
C SER A 278 39.75 20.60 5.86
N ASP A 279 41.05 20.46 6.18
CA ASP A 279 42.14 20.67 5.24
C ASP A 279 42.37 19.50 4.27
N SER A 280 41.54 18.46 4.37
CA SER A 280 41.58 17.25 3.52
C SER A 280 40.29 17.12 2.71
N GLU A 281 40.35 16.38 1.61
CA GLU A 281 39.15 16.04 0.84
C GLU A 281 38.19 15.16 1.66
N VAL A 282 36.90 15.31 1.41
CA VAL A 282 35.85 14.38 1.88
C VAL A 282 35.33 13.58 0.71
N GLU A 283 35.57 12.27 0.74
CA GLU A 283 35.04 11.35 -0.24
C GLU A 283 33.71 10.76 0.25
N ILE A 284 32.72 10.65 -0.65
CA ILE A 284 31.39 10.12 -0.34
C ILE A 284 31.03 9.11 -1.42
N VAL A 285 30.70 7.88 -1.03
CA VAL A 285 29.94 6.95 -1.87
C VAL A 285 28.48 7.07 -1.43
N SER A 286 27.61 7.48 -2.36
CA SER A 286 26.19 7.63 -2.13
C SER A 286 25.42 6.54 -2.86
N ASP A 287 24.70 5.73 -2.09
CA ASP A 287 23.88 4.65 -2.60
C ASP A 287 22.39 4.98 -2.42
N VAL A 288 21.59 4.65 -3.43
CA VAL A 288 20.12 4.60 -3.37
C VAL A 288 19.74 3.12 -3.33
N ILE A 289 19.12 2.69 -2.24
CA ILE A 289 18.78 1.30 -1.98
C ILE A 289 17.26 1.16 -2.04
N SER A 290 16.75 0.68 -3.18
CA SER A 290 15.32 0.43 -3.38
C SER A 290 14.83 -0.70 -2.48
N THR A 291 13.61 -0.55 -1.97
CA THR A 291 12.91 -1.58 -1.20
C THR A 291 11.54 -1.86 -1.78
N TYR A 292 11.13 -3.11 -1.80
CA TYR A 292 9.83 -3.56 -2.34
C TYR A 292 9.50 -4.98 -1.89
N TYR A 293 8.21 -5.34 -1.97
CA TYR A 293 7.76 -6.71 -1.71
C TYR A 293 8.24 -7.65 -2.83
N PRO A 294 8.94 -8.75 -2.50
CA PRO A 294 9.53 -9.64 -3.50
C PRO A 294 8.48 -10.53 -4.16
N SER A 295 8.09 -10.18 -5.37
CA SER A 295 7.25 -10.99 -6.26
C SER A 295 7.96 -11.15 -7.60
N ASP A 296 7.84 -12.34 -8.20
CA ASP A 296 8.40 -12.60 -9.51
C ASP A 296 7.50 -12.00 -10.60
N GLU A 297 8.07 -11.24 -11.50
CA GLU A 297 7.34 -10.66 -12.64
C GLU A 297 7.10 -11.75 -13.70
N GLN A 298 5.84 -12.14 -13.89
CA GLN A 298 5.41 -13.21 -14.82
C GLN A 298 4.52 -12.65 -15.94
N GLY A 299 3.72 -11.61 -15.61
CA GLY A 299 2.84 -10.96 -16.55
C GLY A 299 3.57 -10.03 -17.52
N TYR A 300 3.00 -9.87 -18.70
CA TYR A 300 3.58 -9.07 -19.75
C TYR A 300 2.49 -8.50 -20.68
N PHE A 301 2.70 -7.26 -21.13
CA PHE A 301 1.88 -6.65 -22.16
C PHE A 301 2.75 -5.80 -23.07
N ARG A 302 2.54 -5.95 -24.37
CA ARG A 302 3.08 -5.06 -25.38
C ARG A 302 2.17 -5.01 -26.59
N CYS A 303 2.09 -3.85 -27.26
CA CYS A 303 1.24 -3.67 -28.44
C CYS A 303 1.90 -2.73 -29.46
N SER A 304 1.20 -2.51 -30.57
CA SER A 304 1.66 -1.64 -31.65
C SER A 304 1.71 -0.14 -31.29
N ASP A 305 1.06 0.28 -30.22
CA ASP A 305 1.07 1.66 -29.72
C ASP A 305 2.12 1.84 -28.63
N GLU A 306 3.16 2.63 -28.91
CA GLU A 306 4.26 2.85 -27.98
C GLU A 306 3.85 3.68 -26.76
N MET A 307 2.85 4.53 -26.84
CA MET A 307 2.36 5.27 -25.68
C MET A 307 1.66 4.32 -24.69
N LEU A 308 0.87 3.38 -25.16
CA LEU A 308 0.25 2.37 -24.32
C LEU A 308 1.30 1.46 -23.66
N ASN A 309 2.38 1.12 -24.37
CA ASN A 309 3.51 0.38 -23.80
C ASN A 309 4.17 1.16 -22.66
N ARG A 310 4.41 2.48 -22.84
CA ARG A 310 4.97 3.34 -21.79
C ARG A 310 4.04 3.46 -20.59
N ILE A 311 2.73 3.64 -20.81
CA ILE A 311 1.71 3.67 -19.75
C ILE A 311 1.76 2.37 -18.93
N TYR A 312 1.76 1.22 -19.60
CA TYR A 312 1.83 -0.09 -18.94
C TYR A 312 3.08 -0.24 -18.09
N GLU A 313 4.27 0.03 -18.65
CA GLU A 313 5.54 -0.16 -17.96
C GLU A 313 5.71 0.80 -16.77
N LEU A 314 5.25 2.05 -16.93
CA LEU A 314 5.33 3.04 -15.85
C LEU A 314 4.40 2.70 -14.69
N GLY A 315 3.17 2.27 -14.98
CA GLY A 315 2.22 1.83 -13.95
C GLY A 315 2.67 0.54 -13.26
N ARG A 316 3.23 -0.43 -13.99
CA ARG A 316 3.81 -1.64 -13.43
C ARG A 316 4.93 -1.31 -12.43
N HIS A 317 5.83 -0.38 -12.78
CA HIS A 317 6.89 0.07 -11.88
C HIS A 317 6.34 0.80 -10.65
N THR A 318 5.36 1.68 -10.84
CA THR A 318 4.75 2.43 -9.73
C THR A 318 4.13 1.49 -8.70
N VAL A 319 3.32 0.52 -9.13
CA VAL A 319 2.72 -0.46 -8.20
C VAL A 319 3.80 -1.30 -7.51
N LYS A 320 4.88 -1.69 -8.22
CA LYS A 320 5.99 -2.42 -7.59
C LYS A 320 6.57 -1.69 -6.38
N ILE A 321 6.75 -0.38 -6.46
CA ILE A 321 7.34 0.42 -5.37
C ILE A 321 6.33 0.80 -4.29
N CYS A 322 5.03 0.78 -4.55
CA CYS A 322 3.97 0.95 -3.55
C CYS A 322 3.78 -0.33 -2.72
N ARG A 323 4.09 -1.49 -3.25
CA ARG A 323 3.97 -2.78 -2.55
C ARG A 323 5.16 -2.98 -1.61
N GLN A 324 4.91 -2.79 -0.33
CA GLN A 324 5.89 -2.92 0.75
C GLN A 324 5.51 -4.07 1.70
N GLY A 325 5.68 -3.94 3.01
CA GLY A 325 5.13 -4.90 4.00
C GLY A 325 3.59 -4.92 4.05
N ILE A 326 2.97 -3.94 3.41
CA ILE A 326 1.55 -3.80 3.10
C ILE A 326 1.44 -3.12 1.74
N GLU A 327 0.26 -3.13 1.13
CA GLU A 327 -0.01 -2.22 0.02
C GLU A 327 -0.03 -0.78 0.56
N LEU A 328 0.49 0.19 -0.19
CA LEU A 328 0.55 1.61 0.17
C LEU A 328 0.13 2.47 -1.02
N ASP A 329 -0.55 3.57 -0.76
CA ASP A 329 -0.90 4.58 -1.77
C ASP A 329 0.32 5.04 -2.58
N SER A 330 1.38 5.38 -1.86
CA SER A 330 2.64 5.85 -2.44
C SER A 330 3.82 5.64 -1.48
N PRO A 331 5.07 5.60 -1.96
CA PRO A 331 6.24 5.61 -1.10
C PRO A 331 6.49 6.96 -0.40
N VAL A 332 5.70 7.99 -0.72
CA VAL A 332 5.80 9.34 -0.15
C VAL A 332 4.87 9.52 1.04
N HIS A 333 3.57 9.36 0.86
CA HIS A 333 2.60 9.52 1.94
C HIS A 333 2.59 8.30 2.85
N GLN A 334 2.76 7.09 2.29
CA GLN A 334 2.80 5.83 3.05
C GLN A 334 1.56 5.67 3.93
N GLU A 335 0.39 5.93 3.35
CA GLU A 335 -0.87 5.91 4.08
C GLU A 335 -1.26 4.50 4.51
N ASN A 336 -0.87 4.16 5.71
CA ASN A 336 -1.18 2.89 6.34
C ASN A 336 -2.57 2.90 7.01
N LEU A 337 -3.51 3.67 6.47
CA LEU A 337 -4.84 3.92 7.04
C LEU A 337 -5.94 3.05 6.41
N LEU A 338 -5.57 1.91 5.78
CA LEU A 338 -6.49 1.05 5.07
C LEU A 338 -7.12 1.77 3.86
N CYS A 339 -6.27 2.37 3.02
CA CYS A 339 -6.65 3.04 1.78
C CYS A 339 -7.05 2.01 0.71
N HIS A 340 -8.21 1.38 0.90
CA HIS A 340 -8.65 0.24 0.08
C HIS A 340 -8.89 0.61 -1.39
N GLY A 341 -9.11 1.90 -1.69
CA GLY A 341 -9.19 2.38 -3.08
C GLY A 341 -7.88 2.10 -3.82
N ASP A 342 -6.77 2.44 -3.20
CA ASP A 342 -5.41 2.23 -3.71
C ASP A 342 -5.07 0.76 -3.78
N TYR A 343 -5.20 0.07 -2.65
CA TYR A 343 -4.83 -1.34 -2.50
C TYR A 343 -5.57 -2.25 -3.47
N MET A 344 -6.84 -1.96 -3.76
CA MET A 344 -7.63 -2.70 -4.75
C MET A 344 -7.03 -2.55 -6.15
N ILE A 345 -6.72 -1.32 -6.59
CA ILE A 345 -6.14 -1.05 -7.91
C ILE A 345 -4.76 -1.69 -8.04
N GLU A 346 -3.92 -1.55 -7.01
CA GLU A 346 -2.60 -2.19 -6.98
C GLU A 346 -2.68 -3.71 -7.07
N SER A 347 -3.63 -4.30 -6.34
CA SER A 347 -3.88 -5.75 -6.43
C SER A 347 -4.34 -6.17 -7.82
N MET A 348 -5.18 -5.37 -8.49
CA MET A 348 -5.60 -5.63 -9.87
C MET A 348 -4.40 -5.57 -10.83
N VAL A 349 -3.53 -4.58 -10.69
CA VAL A 349 -2.27 -4.52 -11.46
C VAL A 349 -1.41 -5.74 -11.18
N ASN A 350 -1.27 -6.12 -9.91
CA ASN A 350 -0.49 -7.28 -9.50
C ASN A 350 -1.02 -8.59 -10.09
N ASN A 351 -2.33 -8.76 -10.23
CA ASN A 351 -2.94 -9.92 -10.87
C ASN A 351 -2.46 -10.12 -12.31
N TYR A 352 -2.11 -9.03 -13.01
CA TYR A 352 -1.64 -9.05 -14.41
C TYR A 352 -0.13 -8.90 -14.58
N THR A 353 0.61 -8.62 -13.49
CA THR A 353 2.06 -8.43 -13.56
C THR A 353 2.87 -9.50 -12.85
N THR A 354 2.42 -9.96 -11.69
CA THR A 354 3.14 -10.97 -10.91
C THR A 354 2.32 -12.23 -10.60
N GLY A 355 1.00 -12.10 -10.42
CA GLY A 355 0.14 -13.21 -9.97
C GLY A 355 0.46 -13.70 -8.54
N ASP A 356 1.23 -12.94 -7.75
CA ASP A 356 1.49 -13.26 -6.33
C ASP A 356 0.41 -12.65 -5.43
N TYR A 357 -0.52 -13.45 -5.00
CA TYR A 357 -1.68 -13.05 -4.18
C TYR A 357 -1.37 -12.92 -2.69
N SER A 358 -0.14 -13.18 -2.24
CA SER A 358 0.18 -13.34 -0.82
C SER A 358 0.01 -12.04 -0.04
N LEU A 359 0.49 -10.91 -0.58
CA LEU A 359 0.37 -9.60 0.05
C LEU A 359 -1.08 -9.14 0.08
N THR A 360 -1.80 -9.25 -1.04
CA THR A 360 -3.23 -8.93 -1.14
C THR A 360 -4.06 -9.72 -0.13
N ARG A 361 -3.79 -11.03 0.01
CA ARG A 361 -4.45 -11.87 1.01
C ARG A 361 -4.19 -11.39 2.44
N PHE A 362 -2.94 -11.09 2.71
CA PHE A 362 -2.51 -10.58 4.02
C PHE A 362 -3.26 -9.30 4.38
N ASP A 363 -3.33 -8.34 3.47
CA ASP A 363 -3.99 -7.06 3.70
C ASP A 363 -5.51 -7.17 3.85
N LEU A 364 -6.15 -8.03 3.06
CA LEU A 364 -7.58 -8.30 3.22
C LEU A 364 -7.93 -8.90 4.60
N VAL A 365 -7.11 -9.85 5.09
CA VAL A 365 -7.29 -10.44 6.41
C VAL A 365 -6.99 -9.44 7.52
N ARG A 366 -5.91 -8.66 7.37
CA ARG A 366 -5.54 -7.58 8.29
C ARG A 366 -6.64 -6.53 8.42
N ALA A 367 -7.21 -6.10 7.29
CA ALA A 367 -8.34 -5.16 7.27
C ALA A 367 -9.58 -5.75 7.97
N SER A 368 -9.85 -7.04 7.79
CA SER A 368 -10.94 -7.72 8.52
C SER A 368 -10.71 -7.73 10.03
N HIS A 369 -9.49 -8.01 10.48
CA HIS A 369 -9.16 -7.94 11.90
C HIS A 369 -9.39 -6.52 12.44
N TYR A 370 -8.96 -5.50 11.71
CA TYR A 370 -9.20 -4.11 12.08
C TYR A 370 -10.70 -3.80 12.20
N LEU A 371 -11.50 -4.18 11.19
CA LEU A 371 -12.96 -4.01 11.22
C LEU A 371 -13.61 -4.71 12.42
N HIS A 372 -13.11 -5.90 12.78
CA HIS A 372 -13.63 -6.63 13.93
C HIS A 372 -13.34 -5.91 15.25
N GLU A 373 -12.10 -5.47 15.46
CA GLU A 373 -11.65 -4.78 16.67
C GLU A 373 -12.33 -3.41 16.85
N THR A 374 -12.65 -2.72 15.75
CA THR A 374 -13.29 -1.40 15.77
C THR A 374 -14.81 -1.45 15.72
N GLY A 375 -15.43 -2.65 15.72
CA GLY A 375 -16.88 -2.79 15.58
C GLY A 375 -17.40 -2.37 14.20
N GLY A 376 -16.62 -2.61 13.16
CA GLY A 376 -16.95 -2.30 11.77
C GLY A 376 -16.61 -0.87 11.34
N TYR A 377 -15.95 -0.09 12.19
CA TYR A 377 -15.54 1.28 11.86
C TYR A 377 -14.26 1.29 11.04
N MET A 378 -14.20 2.19 10.08
CA MET A 378 -13.02 2.58 9.33
C MET A 378 -13.03 4.10 9.18
N HIS A 379 -11.86 4.74 9.16
CA HIS A 379 -11.78 6.20 9.02
C HIS A 379 -12.57 6.70 7.79
N ASN A 380 -12.49 5.95 6.71
CA ASN A 380 -13.22 6.18 5.48
C ASN A 380 -14.32 5.11 5.31
N ASP A 381 -15.57 5.44 5.60
CA ASP A 381 -16.68 4.48 5.57
C ASP A 381 -16.90 3.87 4.18
N SER A 382 -16.66 4.60 3.09
CA SER A 382 -16.79 4.05 1.73
C SER A 382 -15.76 2.95 1.44
N TYR A 383 -14.61 2.97 2.09
CA TYR A 383 -13.58 1.95 1.92
C TYR A 383 -13.94 0.60 2.53
N VAL A 384 -14.92 0.54 3.44
CA VAL A 384 -15.51 -0.74 3.89
C VAL A 384 -16.16 -1.46 2.71
N PHE A 385 -16.83 -0.72 1.84
CA PHE A 385 -17.48 -1.29 0.65
C PHE A 385 -16.46 -1.65 -0.44
N VAL A 386 -15.43 -0.82 -0.61
CA VAL A 386 -14.32 -1.11 -1.53
C VAL A 386 -13.56 -2.37 -1.10
N TRP A 387 -13.36 -2.56 0.21
CA TRP A 387 -12.78 -3.80 0.74
C TRP A 387 -13.55 -5.04 0.30
N ALA A 388 -14.89 -4.98 0.29
CA ALA A 388 -15.70 -6.10 -0.15
C ALA A 388 -15.59 -6.38 -1.66
N ILE A 389 -15.45 -5.32 -2.48
CA ILE A 389 -15.17 -5.47 -3.92
C ILE A 389 -13.80 -6.15 -4.09
N TRP A 390 -12.78 -5.63 -3.42
CA TRP A 390 -11.43 -6.15 -3.43
C TRP A 390 -11.33 -7.61 -2.98
N LEU A 391 -12.08 -8.00 -1.94
CA LEU A 391 -12.17 -9.37 -1.47
C LEU A 391 -12.72 -10.31 -2.57
N MET A 392 -13.74 -9.86 -3.31
CA MET A 392 -14.32 -10.66 -4.38
C MET A 392 -13.41 -10.74 -5.61
N GLU A 393 -12.67 -9.68 -5.93
CA GLU A 393 -11.63 -9.69 -6.96
C GLU A 393 -10.51 -10.68 -6.59
N TYR A 394 -9.98 -10.58 -5.36
CA TYR A 394 -9.00 -11.54 -4.86
C TYR A 394 -9.47 -12.98 -5.04
N TYR A 395 -10.70 -13.30 -4.62
CA TYR A 395 -11.27 -14.65 -4.77
C TYR A 395 -11.42 -15.06 -6.23
N THR A 396 -11.85 -14.14 -7.08
CA THR A 396 -12.04 -14.41 -8.51
C THR A 396 -10.72 -14.81 -9.18
N TYR A 397 -9.62 -14.11 -8.88
CA TYR A 397 -8.32 -14.42 -9.47
C TYR A 397 -7.59 -15.57 -8.77
N SER A 398 -7.59 -15.65 -7.45
CA SER A 398 -6.85 -16.66 -6.70
C SER A 398 -7.58 -18.01 -6.58
N GLY A 399 -8.92 -18.00 -6.54
CA GLY A 399 -9.75 -19.16 -6.21
C GLY A 399 -9.71 -19.59 -4.74
N ASP A 400 -9.06 -18.81 -3.86
CA ASP A 400 -8.91 -19.15 -2.44
C ASP A 400 -10.20 -18.92 -1.64
N LYS A 401 -10.96 -19.98 -1.44
CA LYS A 401 -12.17 -19.96 -0.58
C LYS A 401 -11.86 -19.87 0.90
N SER A 402 -10.63 -20.20 1.33
CA SER A 402 -10.30 -20.26 2.75
C SER A 402 -10.35 -18.90 3.41
N ILE A 403 -10.08 -17.84 2.65
CA ILE A 403 -10.10 -16.46 3.12
C ILE A 403 -11.44 -16.06 3.75
N PHE A 404 -12.56 -16.55 3.21
CA PHE A 404 -13.90 -16.16 3.70
C PHE A 404 -14.15 -16.51 5.16
N LYS A 405 -13.54 -17.60 5.68
CA LYS A 405 -13.63 -17.92 7.11
C LYS A 405 -12.86 -16.95 7.97
N GLU A 406 -11.72 -16.47 7.47
CA GLU A 406 -10.84 -15.56 8.22
C GLU A 406 -11.39 -14.14 8.24
N VAL A 407 -12.02 -13.71 7.13
CA VAL A 407 -12.55 -12.33 7.02
C VAL A 407 -14.00 -12.20 7.53
N LEU A 408 -14.68 -13.31 7.82
CA LEU A 408 -16.08 -13.28 8.26
C LEU A 408 -16.33 -12.39 9.48
N PRO A 409 -15.50 -12.39 10.55
CA PRO A 409 -15.75 -11.55 11.72
C PRO A 409 -15.75 -10.05 11.39
N GLY A 410 -14.82 -9.59 10.56
CA GLY A 410 -14.77 -8.18 10.14
C GLY A 410 -15.96 -7.80 9.25
N MET A 411 -16.34 -8.68 8.32
CA MET A 411 -17.51 -8.50 7.48
C MET A 411 -18.79 -8.38 8.31
N GLU A 412 -18.97 -9.26 9.31
CA GLU A 412 -20.16 -9.24 10.18
C GLU A 412 -20.20 -8.00 11.07
N SER A 413 -19.05 -7.54 11.60
CA SER A 413 -18.96 -6.29 12.35
C SER A 413 -19.35 -5.07 11.51
N ALA A 414 -18.90 -5.04 10.25
CA ALA A 414 -19.28 -3.97 9.32
C ALA A 414 -20.76 -4.02 8.93
N LEU A 415 -21.32 -5.21 8.69
CA LEU A 415 -22.76 -5.39 8.42
C LEU A 415 -23.62 -4.89 9.58
N GLU A 416 -23.26 -5.19 10.82
CA GLU A 416 -24.03 -4.75 12.01
C GLU A 416 -23.92 -3.23 12.19
N ARG A 417 -22.75 -2.64 11.96
CA ARG A 417 -22.57 -1.18 11.96
C ARG A 417 -23.46 -0.51 10.91
N MET A 418 -23.41 -0.99 9.65
CA MET A 418 -24.20 -0.41 8.55
C MET A 418 -25.71 -0.54 8.81
N LYS A 419 -26.14 -1.66 9.37
CA LYS A 419 -27.54 -1.86 9.79
C LYS A 419 -27.99 -0.81 10.81
N GLY A 420 -27.11 -0.35 11.70
CA GLY A 420 -27.36 0.74 12.64
C GLY A 420 -27.55 2.11 11.98
N SER A 421 -27.15 2.25 10.71
CA SER A 421 -27.27 3.47 9.91
C SER A 421 -28.44 3.42 8.90
N GLU A 422 -29.20 2.32 8.86
CA GLU A 422 -30.37 2.19 7.99
C GLU A 422 -31.58 2.97 8.56
N GLY A 423 -32.28 3.66 7.65
CA GLY A 423 -33.60 4.19 7.94
C GLY A 423 -34.72 3.17 7.76
N GLU A 424 -36.00 3.64 7.87
CA GLU A 424 -37.17 2.78 7.68
C GLU A 424 -37.27 2.16 6.29
N SER A 425 -36.69 2.83 5.29
CA SER A 425 -36.61 2.36 3.91
C SER A 425 -35.65 1.20 3.71
N GLY A 426 -34.70 1.02 4.64
CA GLY A 426 -33.56 0.10 4.54
C GLY A 426 -32.35 0.71 3.81
N LEU A 427 -32.44 1.94 3.33
CA LEU A 427 -31.31 2.68 2.80
C LEU A 427 -30.45 3.20 3.97
N ILE A 428 -29.15 3.35 3.72
CA ILE A 428 -28.25 4.07 4.63
C ILE A 428 -28.64 5.55 4.60
N GLU A 429 -29.05 6.09 5.73
CA GLU A 429 -29.52 7.48 5.87
C GLU A 429 -28.60 8.33 6.74
N ASN A 430 -27.78 7.70 7.58
CA ASN A 430 -26.99 8.36 8.59
C ASN A 430 -25.55 7.85 8.56
N VAL A 431 -24.78 8.29 7.58
CA VAL A 431 -23.36 7.92 7.49
C VAL A 431 -22.59 8.69 8.55
N SER A 432 -22.02 7.98 9.50
CA SER A 432 -21.33 8.58 10.66
C SER A 432 -19.86 8.87 10.41
N GLY A 433 -19.33 8.59 9.22
CA GLY A 433 -17.93 8.73 8.86
C GLY A 433 -17.72 9.59 7.61
N TYR A 434 -16.47 9.72 7.23
CA TYR A 434 -16.07 10.32 5.97
C TYR A 434 -16.25 9.29 4.84
N SER A 435 -16.92 9.69 3.76
CA SER A 435 -17.11 8.83 2.57
C SER A 435 -16.33 9.41 1.40
N PHE A 436 -15.14 8.89 1.14
CA PHE A 436 -14.37 9.28 -0.02
C PHE A 436 -15.00 8.74 -1.31
N VAL A 437 -15.05 9.57 -2.32
CA VAL A 437 -15.54 9.22 -3.68
C VAL A 437 -14.42 9.29 -4.69
N ASP A 438 -13.79 10.45 -4.79
CA ASP A 438 -12.71 10.77 -5.72
C ASP A 438 -12.16 12.17 -5.42
N TRP A 439 -10.97 12.51 -5.90
CA TRP A 439 -10.48 13.89 -5.91
C TRP A 439 -11.21 14.70 -7.00
N ALA A 440 -12.40 15.18 -6.71
CA ALA A 440 -13.32 15.71 -7.70
C ALA A 440 -13.84 17.10 -7.38
N PHE A 441 -14.30 17.80 -8.42
CA PHE A 441 -15.04 19.05 -8.30
C PHE A 441 -16.46 18.87 -8.83
N ILE A 442 -17.45 19.37 -8.08
CA ILE A 442 -18.84 19.46 -8.50
C ILE A 442 -19.28 20.91 -8.27
N ASP A 443 -19.82 21.55 -9.33
CA ASP A 443 -20.26 22.96 -9.29
C ASP A 443 -19.18 23.94 -8.78
N GLY A 444 -17.91 23.69 -9.07
CA GLY A 444 -16.79 24.52 -8.62
C GLY A 444 -16.37 24.36 -7.16
N ASN A 445 -17.00 23.43 -6.44
CA ASN A 445 -16.60 23.07 -5.08
C ASN A 445 -15.74 21.79 -5.12
N SER A 446 -14.66 21.79 -4.37
CA SER A 446 -13.85 20.60 -4.16
C SER A 446 -14.66 19.55 -3.39
N MET A 447 -14.79 18.35 -3.94
CA MET A 447 -15.61 17.30 -3.36
C MET A 447 -14.84 16.00 -3.27
N PHE A 448 -14.50 15.66 -2.05
CA PHE A 448 -13.91 14.34 -1.74
C PHE A 448 -15.01 13.35 -1.31
N ALA A 449 -16.19 13.85 -1.03
CA ALA A 449 -17.34 13.11 -0.52
C ALA A 449 -18.59 13.43 -1.37
N PRO A 450 -19.64 12.59 -1.30
CA PRO A 450 -20.91 12.85 -1.95
C PRO A 450 -21.52 14.19 -1.51
N PRO A 451 -22.33 14.82 -2.36
CA PRO A 451 -22.91 16.15 -2.07
C PRO A 451 -23.97 16.15 -0.99
N ARG A 452 -24.46 14.97 -0.57
CA ARG A 452 -25.48 14.79 0.47
C ARG A 452 -25.07 13.73 1.47
N ALA A 453 -25.26 13.99 2.75
CA ALA A 453 -24.86 13.09 3.82
C ALA A 453 -25.93 12.04 4.18
N LEU A 454 -27.20 12.32 3.91
CA LEU A 454 -28.31 11.40 4.19
C LEU A 454 -28.91 10.84 2.93
N GLY A 455 -29.15 9.53 2.91
CA GLY A 455 -29.75 8.84 1.80
C GLY A 455 -28.92 8.94 0.52
N GLU A 456 -27.62 9.03 0.64
CA GLU A 456 -26.69 9.25 -0.46
C GLU A 456 -26.72 8.13 -1.48
N THR A 457 -26.93 8.48 -2.73
CA THR A 457 -27.03 7.52 -3.84
C THR A 457 -25.74 6.75 -4.02
N PHE A 458 -24.58 7.43 -3.95
CA PHE A 458 -23.25 6.78 -4.02
C PHE A 458 -23.08 5.72 -2.92
N VAL A 459 -23.33 6.09 -1.66
CA VAL A 459 -23.16 5.19 -0.50
C VAL A 459 -24.13 4.01 -0.60
N ASN A 460 -25.38 4.25 -1.00
CA ASN A 460 -26.37 3.20 -1.12
C ASN A 460 -26.13 2.27 -2.31
N ALA A 461 -25.53 2.74 -3.41
CA ALA A 461 -25.07 1.87 -4.50
C ALA A 461 -23.93 0.95 -4.03
N MET A 462 -22.96 1.48 -3.30
CA MET A 462 -21.90 0.71 -2.68
C MET A 462 -22.45 -0.29 -1.65
N TYR A 463 -23.35 0.15 -0.78
CA TYR A 463 -23.99 -0.70 0.22
C TYR A 463 -24.77 -1.85 -0.41
N TYR A 464 -25.53 -1.60 -1.49
CA TYR A 464 -26.22 -2.64 -2.22
C TYR A 464 -25.24 -3.74 -2.71
N ASN A 465 -24.12 -3.33 -3.29
CA ASN A 465 -23.09 -4.27 -3.72
C ASN A 465 -22.46 -5.03 -2.54
N TYR A 466 -22.29 -4.37 -1.40
CA TYR A 466 -21.82 -5.01 -0.17
C TYR A 466 -22.78 -6.09 0.34
N ILE A 467 -24.10 -5.83 0.32
CA ILE A 467 -25.15 -6.80 0.68
C ILE A 467 -25.14 -7.99 -0.28
N LYS A 468 -24.98 -7.77 -1.59
CA LYS A 468 -24.79 -8.86 -2.58
C LYS A 468 -23.56 -9.69 -2.30
N THR A 469 -22.46 -9.04 -1.96
CA THR A 469 -21.21 -9.71 -1.58
C THR A 469 -21.40 -10.55 -0.33
N ALA A 470 -22.05 -10.04 0.69
CA ALA A 470 -22.36 -10.78 1.91
C ALA A 470 -23.22 -12.05 1.60
N ALA A 471 -24.28 -11.91 0.80
CA ALA A 471 -25.10 -13.04 0.36
C ALA A 471 -24.24 -14.13 -0.32
N LYS A 472 -23.34 -13.73 -1.22
CA LYS A 472 -22.43 -14.64 -1.94
C LYS A 472 -21.42 -15.32 -1.00
N VAL A 473 -20.82 -14.57 -0.08
CA VAL A 473 -19.86 -15.09 0.93
C VAL A 473 -20.56 -16.12 1.83
N TYR A 474 -21.75 -15.81 2.35
CA TYR A 474 -22.51 -16.76 3.15
C TYR A 474 -22.90 -18.02 2.36
N GLY A 475 -23.24 -17.88 1.08
CA GLY A 475 -23.50 -19.03 0.20
C GLY A 475 -22.27 -19.92 0.01
N ILE A 476 -21.08 -19.33 -0.20
CA ILE A 476 -19.82 -20.07 -0.31
C ILE A 476 -19.47 -20.79 1.00
N LEU A 477 -19.82 -20.21 2.14
CA LEU A 477 -19.63 -20.79 3.47
C LEU A 477 -20.74 -21.75 3.88
N GLU A 478 -21.70 -22.05 3.00
CA GLU A 478 -22.85 -22.94 3.22
C GLU A 478 -23.78 -22.48 4.37
N MET A 479 -23.79 -21.17 4.66
CA MET A 479 -24.65 -20.52 5.65
C MET A 479 -25.97 -20.08 4.98
N THR A 480 -26.80 -21.07 4.58
CA THR A 480 -27.95 -20.89 3.68
C THR A 480 -28.92 -19.82 4.17
N ASP A 481 -29.35 -19.86 5.44
CA ASP A 481 -30.33 -18.91 5.98
C ASP A 481 -29.85 -17.45 5.86
N LYS A 482 -28.54 -17.20 6.12
CA LYS A 482 -27.96 -15.85 5.98
C LYS A 482 -27.84 -15.45 4.51
N SER A 483 -27.43 -16.40 3.65
CA SER A 483 -27.35 -16.16 2.20
C SER A 483 -28.70 -15.75 1.63
N GLU A 484 -29.78 -16.48 1.97
CA GLU A 484 -31.16 -16.16 1.55
C GLU A 484 -31.61 -14.80 2.09
N TYR A 485 -31.41 -14.53 3.39
CA TYR A 485 -31.74 -13.25 4.00
C TYR A 485 -31.11 -12.05 3.28
N TYR A 486 -29.80 -12.11 3.00
CA TYR A 486 -29.10 -11.00 2.33
C TYR A 486 -29.45 -10.93 0.84
N THR A 487 -29.77 -12.05 0.20
CA THR A 487 -30.29 -12.06 -1.17
C THR A 487 -31.64 -11.32 -1.26
N GLU A 488 -32.59 -11.64 -0.37
CA GLU A 488 -33.87 -10.94 -0.30
C GLU A 488 -33.69 -9.44 0.04
N LYS A 489 -32.76 -9.14 0.95
CA LYS A 489 -32.43 -7.74 1.29
C LYS A 489 -31.90 -6.98 0.07
N ALA A 490 -31.01 -7.56 -0.72
CA ALA A 490 -30.52 -6.95 -1.95
C ALA A 490 -31.66 -6.64 -2.94
N VAL A 491 -32.61 -7.56 -3.13
CA VAL A 491 -33.78 -7.35 -4.00
C VAL A 491 -34.62 -6.15 -3.51
N LYS A 492 -34.87 -6.07 -2.21
CA LYS A 492 -35.61 -4.95 -1.61
C LYS A 492 -34.86 -3.62 -1.77
N LEU A 493 -33.55 -3.62 -1.51
CA LEU A 493 -32.72 -2.43 -1.65
C LEU A 493 -32.70 -1.92 -3.09
N LYS A 494 -32.54 -2.79 -4.10
CA LYS A 494 -32.60 -2.41 -5.52
C LYS A 494 -33.90 -1.68 -5.85
N LYS A 495 -35.03 -2.22 -5.38
CA LYS A 495 -36.33 -1.60 -5.60
C LYS A 495 -36.42 -0.20 -4.97
N VAL A 496 -36.13 -0.11 -3.68
CA VAL A 496 -36.20 1.17 -2.94
C VAL A 496 -35.22 2.19 -3.48
N PHE A 497 -34.01 1.77 -3.87
CA PHE A 497 -33.02 2.62 -4.49
C PHE A 497 -33.54 3.31 -5.76
N ASN A 498 -34.18 2.52 -6.67
CA ASN A 498 -34.77 3.07 -7.89
C ASN A 498 -35.96 3.99 -7.58
N GLU A 499 -36.87 3.59 -6.70
CA GLU A 499 -38.04 4.42 -6.30
C GLU A 499 -37.62 5.74 -5.64
N THR A 500 -36.44 5.77 -4.99
CA THR A 500 -35.99 6.95 -4.24
C THR A 500 -35.13 7.89 -5.07
N PHE A 501 -34.18 7.36 -5.85
CA PHE A 501 -33.11 8.16 -6.45
C PHE A 501 -33.21 8.31 -7.98
N PHE A 502 -34.03 7.51 -8.66
CA PHE A 502 -34.13 7.61 -10.11
C PHE A 502 -35.08 8.76 -10.52
N ASP A 503 -34.59 9.63 -11.37
CA ASP A 503 -35.36 10.72 -11.97
C ASP A 503 -35.80 10.28 -13.38
N GLU A 504 -37.06 9.91 -13.54
CA GLU A 504 -37.61 9.43 -14.82
C GLU A 504 -37.55 10.48 -15.93
N GLU A 505 -37.66 11.79 -15.59
CA GLU A 505 -37.59 12.87 -16.60
C GLU A 505 -36.18 13.00 -17.17
N LYS A 506 -35.17 12.81 -16.34
CA LYS A 506 -33.76 12.90 -16.74
C LYS A 506 -33.16 11.57 -17.21
N GLY A 507 -33.74 10.44 -16.81
CA GLY A 507 -33.16 9.12 -17.02
C GLY A 507 -31.88 8.88 -16.22
N LEU A 508 -31.72 9.54 -15.08
CA LEU A 508 -30.49 9.53 -14.25
C LEU A 508 -30.82 9.40 -12.78
N TYR A 509 -29.83 8.98 -12.01
CA TYR A 509 -29.89 8.98 -10.54
C TYR A 509 -29.33 10.30 -10.01
N PHE A 510 -30.08 10.97 -9.13
CA PHE A 510 -29.61 12.16 -8.41
C PHE A 510 -28.95 11.77 -7.09
N ASP A 511 -28.00 12.57 -6.64
CA ASP A 511 -27.22 12.29 -5.43
C ASP A 511 -27.90 12.80 -4.16
N GLY A 512 -28.43 11.85 -3.39
CA GLY A 512 -28.96 12.05 -2.05
C GLY A 512 -30.26 12.84 -1.95
N LEU A 513 -30.85 12.81 -0.77
CA LEU A 513 -32.07 13.52 -0.43
C LEU A 513 -31.76 14.91 0.14
N ASN A 514 -32.55 15.91 -0.29
CA ASN A 514 -32.32 17.33 0.07
C ASN A 514 -32.56 17.66 1.54
N GLU A 515 -33.38 16.88 2.24
CA GLU A 515 -34.12 17.38 3.39
C GLU A 515 -33.36 17.38 4.71
N MET A 516 -32.22 16.68 4.83
CA MET A 516 -31.60 16.48 6.14
C MET A 516 -30.09 16.34 6.13
N SER A 517 -29.41 16.82 5.09
CA SER A 517 -27.93 16.74 5.08
C SER A 517 -27.36 17.72 6.11
N PRO A 518 -26.65 17.27 7.13
CA PRO A 518 -25.86 18.17 7.94
C PRO A 518 -24.87 18.91 7.05
N ILE A 519 -24.77 20.23 7.25
CA ILE A 519 -23.76 21.02 6.55
C ILE A 519 -22.39 20.51 7.00
N ASN A 520 -21.70 19.83 6.12
CA ASN A 520 -20.27 19.65 6.29
C ASN A 520 -19.54 20.62 5.35
N MET A 521 -18.24 20.80 5.56
CA MET A 521 -17.44 21.77 4.81
C MET A 521 -17.43 21.53 3.28
N TRP A 522 -17.95 20.41 2.82
CA TRP A 522 -17.93 19.96 1.44
C TRP A 522 -19.27 20.08 0.72
N ILE A 523 -20.36 20.30 1.46
CA ILE A 523 -21.71 20.34 0.89
C ILE A 523 -22.10 21.78 0.56
N PRO A 524 -22.50 22.09 -0.69
CA PRO A 524 -23.03 23.40 -1.04
C PRO A 524 -24.26 23.74 -0.20
N GLU A 525 -24.41 25.01 0.22
CA GLU A 525 -25.49 25.47 1.08
C GLU A 525 -26.89 25.34 0.47
N ASN A 526 -27.01 25.12 -0.85
CA ASN A 526 -28.29 25.01 -1.53
C ASN A 526 -28.90 23.62 -1.39
N SER A 527 -29.76 23.43 -0.40
CA SER A 527 -30.42 22.15 -0.09
C SER A 527 -31.47 21.72 -1.12
N GLU A 528 -31.98 22.60 -1.96
CA GLU A 528 -33.01 22.27 -2.95
C GLU A 528 -32.50 21.78 -4.29
N LYS A 529 -31.20 21.95 -4.54
CA LYS A 529 -30.60 21.55 -5.80
C LYS A 529 -30.37 20.04 -5.84
N ARG A 530 -30.87 19.38 -6.91
CA ARG A 530 -30.51 17.99 -7.23
C ARG A 530 -29.21 17.98 -8.00
N TYR A 531 -28.29 17.10 -7.58
CA TYR A 531 -27.04 16.84 -8.25
C TYR A 531 -27.12 15.51 -9.00
N TYR A 532 -26.62 15.45 -10.22
CA TYR A 532 -26.53 14.23 -11.01
C TYR A 532 -25.05 13.99 -11.28
N THR A 533 -24.44 13.14 -10.48
CA THR A 533 -23.02 12.89 -10.61
C THR A 533 -22.74 11.67 -11.48
N ARG A 534 -21.62 11.71 -12.17
CA ARG A 534 -21.05 10.57 -12.87
C ARG A 534 -20.75 9.40 -11.92
N TYR A 535 -20.46 9.68 -10.66
CA TYR A 535 -20.08 8.67 -9.66
C TYR A 535 -21.24 7.74 -9.32
N SER A 536 -22.34 8.26 -8.83
CA SER A 536 -23.53 7.47 -8.50
C SER A 536 -24.12 6.75 -9.71
N ASN A 537 -24.13 7.42 -10.86
CA ASN A 537 -24.65 6.86 -12.09
C ASN A 537 -23.77 5.73 -12.66
N THR A 538 -22.43 5.85 -12.56
CA THR A 538 -21.51 4.76 -12.93
C THR A 538 -21.74 3.53 -12.06
N LEU A 539 -21.85 3.72 -10.72
CA LEU A 539 -22.07 2.60 -9.80
C LEU A 539 -23.45 1.95 -9.99
N ALA A 540 -24.48 2.72 -10.31
CA ALA A 540 -25.80 2.17 -10.63
C ALA A 540 -25.75 1.21 -11.82
N VAL A 541 -25.00 1.57 -12.87
CA VAL A 541 -24.75 0.69 -14.03
C VAL A 541 -23.90 -0.50 -13.62
N LEU A 542 -22.75 -0.26 -12.97
CA LEU A 542 -21.77 -1.29 -12.66
C LEU A 542 -22.34 -2.38 -11.76
N PHE A 543 -23.11 -2.00 -10.74
CA PHE A 543 -23.67 -2.95 -9.77
C PHE A 543 -25.04 -3.50 -10.16
N ASP A 544 -25.53 -3.19 -11.35
CA ASP A 544 -26.83 -3.70 -11.86
C ASP A 544 -28.02 -3.16 -11.05
N LEU A 545 -27.96 -1.92 -10.61
CA LEU A 545 -29.07 -1.26 -9.93
C LEU A 545 -30.13 -0.78 -10.91
N CYS A 546 -29.73 -0.20 -12.04
CA CYS A 546 -30.64 0.35 -13.04
C CYS A 546 -31.25 -0.72 -13.97
N GLU A 547 -32.35 -0.39 -14.60
CA GLU A 547 -32.95 -1.21 -15.66
C GLU A 547 -32.03 -1.32 -16.87
N ASN A 548 -32.05 -2.48 -17.56
CA ASN A 548 -31.12 -2.78 -18.65
C ASN A 548 -31.18 -1.74 -19.79
N ASP A 549 -32.35 -1.25 -20.12
CA ASP A 549 -32.55 -0.31 -21.25
C ASP A 549 -31.92 1.05 -21.00
N SER A 550 -31.77 1.47 -19.74
CA SER A 550 -31.17 2.77 -19.36
C SER A 550 -29.66 2.74 -19.16
N GLN A 551 -29.03 1.56 -19.02
CA GLN A 551 -27.61 1.43 -18.69
C GLN A 551 -26.70 2.07 -19.76
N THR A 552 -26.97 1.84 -21.03
CA THR A 552 -26.19 2.40 -22.15
C THR A 552 -26.36 3.92 -22.23
N GLU A 553 -27.56 4.43 -22.07
CA GLU A 553 -27.87 5.88 -22.13
C GLU A 553 -27.20 6.63 -20.98
N ILE A 554 -27.19 6.05 -19.77
CA ILE A 554 -26.49 6.60 -18.62
C ILE A 554 -24.98 6.67 -18.90
N MET A 555 -24.38 5.61 -19.44
CA MET A 555 -22.94 5.61 -19.76
C MET A 555 -22.61 6.60 -20.88
N GLU A 556 -23.46 6.76 -21.89
CA GLU A 556 -23.28 7.79 -22.92
C GLU A 556 -23.40 9.22 -22.35
N TRP A 557 -24.25 9.44 -21.34
CA TRP A 557 -24.30 10.71 -20.63
C TRP A 557 -23.01 10.97 -19.84
N ILE A 558 -22.45 9.96 -19.15
CA ILE A 558 -21.19 10.05 -18.41
C ILE A 558 -20.03 10.40 -19.32
N LEU A 559 -20.00 9.84 -20.53
CA LEU A 559 -18.91 10.04 -21.49
C LEU A 559 -18.88 11.43 -22.15
N LYS A 560 -19.91 12.25 -21.96
CA LYS A 560 -19.86 13.65 -22.43
C LYS A 560 -18.74 14.39 -21.72
N PRO A 561 -17.96 15.23 -22.42
CA PRO A 561 -16.81 15.92 -21.83
C PRO A 561 -17.16 16.65 -20.51
N GLU A 562 -18.26 17.38 -20.52
CA GLU A 562 -18.74 18.15 -19.34
C GLU A 562 -19.06 17.28 -18.11
N ASN A 563 -19.31 15.98 -18.30
CA ASN A 563 -19.58 15.04 -17.21
C ASN A 563 -18.35 14.22 -16.83
N LEU A 564 -17.48 13.94 -17.79
CA LEU A 564 -16.28 13.14 -17.60
C LEU A 564 -15.10 13.97 -17.06
N ASP A 565 -15.07 15.27 -17.38
CA ASP A 565 -14.04 16.17 -16.87
C ASP A 565 -14.05 16.22 -15.35
N GLY A 566 -12.86 16.08 -14.75
CA GLY A 566 -12.68 16.03 -13.31
C GLY A 566 -12.80 14.63 -12.66
N VAL A 567 -13.16 13.57 -13.43
CA VAL A 567 -12.95 12.19 -12.94
C VAL A 567 -11.47 11.91 -12.91
N GLN A 568 -10.96 11.48 -11.76
CA GLN A 568 -9.53 11.21 -11.56
C GLN A 568 -9.14 9.77 -11.94
N PRO A 569 -7.84 9.46 -12.04
CA PRO A 569 -7.34 8.13 -12.40
C PRO A 569 -7.95 6.99 -11.59
N TYR A 570 -8.19 7.20 -10.29
CA TYR A 570 -8.83 6.23 -9.41
C TYR A 570 -10.22 5.82 -9.91
N PHE A 571 -11.14 6.77 -10.07
CA PHE A 571 -12.53 6.44 -10.40
C PHE A 571 -12.70 5.97 -11.85
N MET A 572 -11.72 6.21 -12.72
CA MET A 572 -11.71 5.65 -14.09
C MET A 572 -11.76 4.11 -14.10
N HIS A 573 -11.27 3.44 -13.04
CA HIS A 573 -11.48 2.01 -12.86
C HIS A 573 -12.95 1.63 -12.98
N TYR A 574 -13.83 2.26 -12.22
CA TYR A 574 -15.26 1.97 -12.19
C TYR A 574 -15.93 2.31 -13.54
N ILE A 575 -15.49 3.38 -14.17
CA ILE A 575 -15.98 3.76 -15.52
C ILE A 575 -15.60 2.69 -16.55
N PHE A 576 -14.37 2.22 -16.56
CA PHE A 576 -13.94 1.17 -17.50
C PHE A 576 -14.73 -0.13 -17.30
N GLU A 577 -14.97 -0.52 -16.05
CA GLU A 577 -15.75 -1.73 -15.78
C GLU A 577 -17.22 -1.56 -16.16
N ALA A 578 -17.82 -0.40 -15.92
CA ALA A 578 -19.18 -0.09 -16.37
C ALA A 578 -19.29 -0.03 -17.92
N LEU A 579 -18.31 0.57 -18.61
CA LEU A 579 -18.23 0.57 -20.07
C LEU A 579 -18.12 -0.83 -20.66
N ASN A 580 -17.31 -1.68 -20.02
CA ASN A 580 -17.17 -3.07 -20.45
C ASN A 580 -18.50 -3.84 -20.29
N ARG A 581 -19.20 -3.61 -19.18
CA ARG A 581 -20.49 -4.23 -18.88
C ARG A 581 -21.54 -3.93 -19.97
N VAL A 582 -21.61 -2.69 -20.47
CA VAL A 582 -22.57 -2.28 -21.51
C VAL A 582 -22.03 -2.41 -22.95
N GLY A 583 -20.82 -2.96 -23.13
CA GLY A 583 -20.20 -3.16 -24.44
C GLY A 583 -19.62 -1.90 -25.09
N LEU A 584 -19.62 -0.76 -24.38
CA LEU A 584 -19.09 0.52 -24.90
C LEU A 584 -17.58 0.64 -24.82
N PHE A 585 -16.90 -0.22 -24.05
CA PHE A 585 -15.42 -0.21 -24.01
C PHE A 585 -14.81 -0.37 -25.42
N LYS A 586 -15.45 -1.15 -26.28
CA LYS A 586 -15.03 -1.34 -27.67
C LYS A 586 -14.90 -0.02 -28.44
N LYS A 587 -15.75 0.95 -28.14
CA LYS A 587 -15.80 2.23 -28.85
C LYS A 587 -14.92 3.31 -28.21
N TYR A 588 -14.81 3.32 -26.89
CA TYR A 588 -14.22 4.45 -26.15
C TYR A 588 -13.02 4.07 -25.28
N GLY A 589 -12.82 2.78 -24.97
CA GLY A 589 -11.87 2.35 -23.94
C GLY A 589 -10.44 2.77 -24.21
N ILE A 590 -9.90 2.51 -25.40
CA ILE A 590 -8.51 2.84 -25.74
C ILE A 590 -8.31 4.37 -25.78
N ASP A 591 -9.26 5.13 -26.32
CA ASP A 591 -9.17 6.60 -26.33
C ASP A 591 -9.16 7.18 -24.92
N LEU A 592 -9.92 6.59 -24.01
CA LEU A 592 -9.91 6.99 -22.60
C LEU A 592 -8.60 6.61 -21.90
N ILE A 593 -8.03 5.45 -22.18
CA ILE A 593 -6.70 5.06 -21.66
C ILE A 593 -5.62 6.02 -22.19
N ASN A 594 -5.73 6.48 -23.41
CA ASN A 594 -4.80 7.46 -23.98
C ASN A 594 -4.80 8.82 -23.25
N LYS A 595 -5.77 9.13 -22.40
CA LYS A 595 -5.70 10.29 -21.49
C LYS A 595 -4.50 10.23 -20.55
N TRP A 596 -4.02 9.05 -20.19
CA TRP A 596 -2.82 8.85 -19.35
C TRP A 596 -1.54 9.38 -20.00
N LYS A 597 -1.55 9.64 -21.30
CA LYS A 597 -0.45 10.30 -21.99
C LYS A 597 -0.02 11.60 -21.29
N VAL A 598 -0.95 12.36 -20.74
CA VAL A 598 -0.64 13.61 -20.03
C VAL A 598 0.21 13.35 -18.76
N LEU A 599 -0.04 12.25 -18.05
CA LEU A 599 0.73 11.87 -16.87
C LEU A 599 2.12 11.38 -17.26
N VAL A 600 2.22 10.55 -18.30
CA VAL A 600 3.50 10.03 -18.81
C VAL A 600 4.36 11.15 -19.40
N ASP A 601 3.78 12.11 -20.12
CA ASP A 601 4.52 13.25 -20.66
C ASP A 601 4.96 14.24 -19.56
N ASP A 602 4.22 14.33 -18.46
CA ASP A 602 4.57 15.17 -17.31
C ASP A 602 5.68 14.54 -16.45
N CYS A 603 5.63 13.21 -16.23
CA CYS A 603 6.64 12.49 -15.47
C CYS A 603 6.87 11.10 -16.05
N GLU A 604 8.07 10.87 -16.60
CA GLU A 604 8.46 9.56 -17.13
C GLU A 604 8.96 8.57 -16.05
N LYS A 605 8.93 8.95 -14.76
CA LYS A 605 9.54 8.19 -13.67
C LYS A 605 8.55 7.43 -12.80
N GLY A 606 7.26 7.85 -12.79
CA GLY A 606 6.19 7.24 -12.00
C GLY A 606 4.82 7.76 -12.40
N MET A 607 3.76 7.07 -11.99
CA MET A 607 2.37 7.48 -12.23
C MET A 607 1.90 8.43 -11.15
N ARG A 608 1.30 9.55 -11.56
CA ARG A 608 0.74 10.54 -10.64
C ARG A 608 -0.60 10.09 -10.05
N GLU A 609 -0.90 10.69 -8.90
CA GLU A 609 -2.15 10.54 -8.18
C GLU A 609 -3.36 11.06 -8.97
N VAL A 610 -3.24 12.26 -9.55
CA VAL A 610 -4.32 13.01 -10.21
C VAL A 610 -3.86 13.63 -11.52
N TRP A 611 -4.81 14.06 -12.37
CA TRP A 611 -4.50 14.67 -13.67
C TRP A 611 -3.79 16.03 -13.57
N ASN A 612 -4.20 16.86 -12.61
CA ASN A 612 -3.76 18.24 -12.48
C ASN A 612 -3.27 18.53 -11.07
N ASP A 613 -2.40 19.54 -10.96
CA ASP A 613 -2.01 20.06 -9.66
C ASP A 613 -3.19 20.78 -9.00
N TYR A 614 -3.30 20.61 -7.67
CA TYR A 614 -4.25 21.31 -6.83
C TYR A 614 -3.50 22.30 -5.95
N GLU A 615 -3.97 23.57 -5.92
CA GLU A 615 -3.34 24.59 -5.09
C GLU A 615 -3.42 24.19 -3.60
N GLY A 616 -2.26 24.11 -2.95
CA GLY A 616 -2.15 23.77 -1.53
C GLY A 616 -2.04 22.28 -1.21
N TYR A 617 -2.04 21.39 -2.22
CA TYR A 617 -1.81 19.95 -2.05
C TYR A 617 -0.47 19.53 -2.68
N GLU A 618 0.31 18.76 -1.93
CA GLU A 618 1.49 18.09 -2.44
C GLU A 618 1.05 16.78 -3.10
N ILE A 619 1.19 16.70 -4.42
CA ILE A 619 0.73 15.57 -5.23
C ILE A 619 1.89 14.62 -5.47
N ASP A 620 1.64 13.32 -5.29
CA ASP A 620 2.62 12.28 -5.56
C ASP A 620 2.82 12.02 -7.05
N TYR A 621 4.06 11.76 -7.41
CA TYR A 621 4.46 11.29 -8.75
C TYR A 621 4.65 9.78 -8.83
N SER A 622 4.38 9.05 -7.75
CA SER A 622 4.45 7.59 -7.68
C SER A 622 3.28 7.01 -6.88
N HIS A 623 2.06 7.20 -7.36
CA HIS A 623 0.82 6.81 -6.68
C HIS A 623 0.20 5.57 -7.32
N GLY A 624 -0.09 4.55 -6.51
CA GLY A 624 -0.52 3.22 -6.95
C GLY A 624 -1.78 3.22 -7.82
N TRP A 625 -2.82 3.96 -7.45
CA TRP A 625 -4.05 3.98 -8.23
C TRP A 625 -3.93 4.67 -9.60
N GLY A 626 -2.89 5.52 -9.80
CA GLY A 626 -2.57 6.08 -11.11
C GLY A 626 -2.28 5.01 -12.16
N ALA A 627 -1.95 3.80 -11.74
CA ALA A 627 -1.62 2.68 -12.60
C ALA A 627 -2.84 1.89 -13.15
N THR A 628 -4.07 2.37 -12.98
CA THR A 628 -5.30 1.72 -13.49
C THR A 628 -5.17 1.13 -14.90
N PRO A 629 -4.60 1.78 -15.93
CA PRO A 629 -4.47 1.19 -17.26
C PRO A 629 -3.61 -0.06 -17.35
N THR A 630 -2.69 -0.25 -16.42
CA THR A 630 -1.72 -1.36 -16.46
C THR A 630 -2.39 -2.73 -16.43
N TYR A 631 -3.50 -2.89 -15.71
CA TYR A 631 -4.27 -4.13 -15.78
C TYR A 631 -5.42 -4.06 -16.79
N GLN A 632 -5.97 -2.88 -17.07
CA GLN A 632 -7.06 -2.72 -18.06
C GLN A 632 -6.62 -3.16 -19.46
N LEU A 633 -5.41 -2.78 -19.86
CA LEU A 633 -4.88 -3.12 -21.19
C LEU A 633 -4.83 -4.65 -21.42
N PRO A 634 -4.08 -5.44 -20.65
CA PRO A 634 -4.06 -6.90 -20.85
C PRO A 634 -5.42 -7.56 -20.61
N ASN A 635 -6.23 -7.10 -19.64
CA ASN A 635 -7.54 -7.64 -19.37
C ASN A 635 -8.50 -7.45 -20.55
N LYS A 636 -8.68 -6.21 -21.02
CA LYS A 636 -9.68 -5.90 -22.05
C LYS A 636 -9.25 -6.37 -23.42
N ILE A 637 -7.95 -6.27 -23.77
CA ILE A 637 -7.44 -6.72 -25.07
C ILE A 637 -7.45 -8.25 -25.19
N SER A 638 -7.14 -8.98 -24.11
CA SER A 638 -7.30 -10.44 -24.08
C SER A 638 -8.76 -10.88 -24.10
N GLY A 639 -9.68 -10.02 -23.65
CA GLY A 639 -11.09 -10.34 -23.48
C GLY A 639 -11.30 -11.52 -22.54
N ILE A 640 -10.43 -11.70 -21.55
CA ILE A 640 -10.54 -12.79 -20.57
C ILE A 640 -11.68 -12.54 -19.59
N GLU A 641 -12.56 -13.48 -19.49
CA GLU A 641 -13.62 -13.56 -18.48
C GLU A 641 -13.41 -14.79 -17.62
N ILE A 642 -13.24 -14.61 -16.30
CA ILE A 642 -13.11 -15.71 -15.33
C ILE A 642 -14.52 -16.15 -14.92
N ILE A 643 -14.97 -17.29 -15.45
CA ILE A 643 -16.31 -17.86 -15.17
C ILE A 643 -16.31 -18.60 -13.84
N GLU A 644 -15.26 -19.38 -13.57
CA GLU A 644 -15.06 -20.02 -12.28
C GLU A 644 -13.79 -19.49 -11.60
N PRO A 645 -13.88 -19.05 -10.34
CA PRO A 645 -12.77 -18.46 -9.61
C PRO A 645 -11.49 -19.32 -9.64
N GLY A 646 -10.34 -18.63 -9.66
CA GLY A 646 -9.03 -19.25 -9.78
C GLY A 646 -8.73 -19.74 -11.19
N PHE A 647 -9.32 -19.14 -12.21
CA PHE A 647 -9.15 -19.50 -13.63
C PHE A 647 -9.51 -20.94 -13.98
N LYS A 648 -10.32 -21.61 -13.17
CA LYS A 648 -10.73 -23.00 -13.46
C LYS A 648 -11.48 -23.11 -14.77
N LYS A 649 -12.31 -22.10 -15.05
CA LYS A 649 -13.07 -21.96 -16.28
C LYS A 649 -13.03 -20.52 -16.73
N ILE A 650 -12.65 -20.29 -18.00
CA ILE A 650 -12.55 -18.98 -18.59
C ILE A 650 -13.21 -18.93 -19.96
N ARG A 651 -13.56 -17.70 -20.38
CA ARG A 651 -13.84 -17.37 -21.79
C ARG A 651 -12.72 -16.44 -22.28
N LEU A 652 -12.32 -16.60 -23.54
CA LEU A 652 -11.37 -15.70 -24.21
C LEU A 652 -12.08 -15.11 -25.42
N SER A 653 -12.15 -13.78 -25.45
CA SER A 653 -12.76 -13.02 -26.55
C SER A 653 -11.84 -11.85 -26.92
N PRO A 654 -10.63 -12.14 -27.42
CA PRO A 654 -9.62 -11.10 -27.66
C PRO A 654 -10.09 -10.07 -28.69
N ASN A 655 -9.74 -8.81 -28.43
CA ASN A 655 -10.04 -7.70 -29.31
C ASN A 655 -8.90 -6.68 -29.29
N LEU A 656 -8.39 -6.35 -30.47
CA LEU A 656 -7.30 -5.38 -30.61
C LEU A 656 -7.73 -3.93 -30.49
N TYR A 657 -9.03 -3.62 -30.57
CA TYR A 657 -9.57 -2.25 -30.46
C TYR A 657 -8.87 -1.22 -31.37
N GLY A 658 -8.48 -1.64 -32.58
CA GLY A 658 -7.80 -0.79 -33.57
C GLY A 658 -6.26 -0.84 -33.51
N LEU A 659 -5.68 -1.65 -32.61
CA LEU A 659 -4.24 -1.93 -32.63
C LEU A 659 -3.87 -2.92 -33.73
N ASP A 660 -2.67 -2.81 -34.29
CA ASP A 660 -2.18 -3.73 -35.33
C ASP A 660 -1.81 -5.10 -34.75
N TRP A 661 -1.30 -5.12 -33.50
CA TRP A 661 -0.92 -6.34 -32.79
C TRP A 661 -0.85 -6.11 -31.29
N ALA A 662 -0.93 -7.20 -30.50
CA ALA A 662 -0.65 -7.22 -29.09
C ALA A 662 -0.08 -8.59 -28.65
N GLU A 663 0.87 -8.57 -27.72
CA GLU A 663 1.44 -9.71 -27.03
C GLU A 663 1.09 -9.60 -25.55
N ILE A 664 0.49 -10.66 -24.97
CA ILE A 664 -0.02 -10.65 -23.62
C ILE A 664 0.37 -11.94 -22.90
N LYS A 665 0.83 -11.81 -21.66
CA LYS A 665 0.95 -12.92 -20.72
C LYS A 665 0.17 -12.59 -19.46
N ILE A 666 -0.69 -13.49 -19.04
CA ILE A 666 -1.51 -13.36 -17.82
C ILE A 666 -1.11 -14.47 -16.87
N PRO A 667 -0.57 -14.12 -15.67
CA PRO A 667 -0.29 -15.10 -14.63
C PRO A 667 -1.57 -15.73 -14.11
N THR A 668 -1.56 -17.03 -13.86
CA THR A 668 -2.67 -17.74 -13.23
C THR A 668 -2.13 -18.75 -12.21
N PRO A 669 -2.97 -19.29 -11.31
CA PRO A 669 -2.54 -20.38 -10.41
C PRO A 669 -2.04 -21.65 -11.12
N TYR A 670 -2.27 -21.77 -12.41
CA TYR A 670 -1.89 -22.94 -13.25
C TYR A 670 -0.68 -22.68 -14.14
N GLY A 671 -0.15 -21.44 -14.16
CA GLY A 671 0.87 -20.97 -15.09
C GLY A 671 0.38 -19.80 -15.93
N GLU A 672 1.12 -19.43 -16.96
CA GLU A 672 0.83 -18.25 -17.78
C GLU A 672 -0.11 -18.57 -18.96
N ILE A 673 -1.17 -17.76 -19.14
CA ILE A 673 -1.90 -17.69 -20.39
C ILE A 673 -1.14 -16.75 -21.31
N CYS A 674 -0.77 -17.22 -22.51
CA CYS A 674 -0.07 -16.39 -23.51
C CYS A 674 -0.97 -16.16 -24.73
N LEU A 675 -1.03 -14.90 -25.20
CA LEU A 675 -1.78 -14.49 -26.38
C LEU A 675 -0.88 -13.69 -27.32
N ASN A 676 -0.88 -14.06 -28.61
CA ASN A 676 -0.31 -13.27 -29.69
C ASN A 676 -1.43 -12.90 -30.66
N LEU A 677 -1.75 -11.62 -30.69
CA LEU A 677 -2.84 -11.07 -31.48
C LEU A 677 -2.26 -10.25 -32.64
N LYS A 678 -2.85 -10.39 -33.82
CA LYS A 678 -2.47 -9.60 -35.02
C LYS A 678 -3.69 -9.32 -35.83
N ASP A 679 -3.86 -8.08 -36.26
CA ASP A 679 -5.00 -7.66 -37.06
C ASP A 679 -5.16 -8.52 -38.34
N GLY A 680 -6.39 -8.92 -38.63
CA GLY A 680 -6.74 -9.78 -39.74
C GLY A 680 -6.26 -11.23 -39.64
N LYS A 681 -5.74 -11.68 -38.49
CA LYS A 681 -5.34 -13.06 -38.25
C LYS A 681 -6.10 -13.66 -37.08
N GLU A 682 -6.20 -14.99 -37.08
CA GLU A 682 -6.69 -15.73 -35.91
C GLU A 682 -5.72 -15.54 -34.73
N ALA A 683 -6.27 -15.42 -33.51
CA ALA A 683 -5.48 -15.28 -32.29
C ALA A 683 -4.70 -16.56 -31.99
N GLU A 684 -3.41 -16.45 -31.80
CA GLU A 684 -2.60 -17.53 -31.26
C GLU A 684 -2.65 -17.49 -29.74
N SER A 685 -3.13 -18.56 -29.11
CA SER A 685 -3.23 -18.67 -27.67
C SER A 685 -2.60 -19.94 -27.12
N SER A 686 -1.96 -19.84 -25.96
CA SER A 686 -1.50 -20.97 -25.14
C SER A 686 -2.09 -20.83 -23.74
N VAL A 687 -2.87 -21.85 -23.35
CA VAL A 687 -3.55 -21.89 -22.06
C VAL A 687 -2.99 -23.08 -21.25
N PRO A 688 -2.61 -22.89 -19.97
CA PRO A 688 -2.09 -23.96 -19.12
C PRO A 688 -3.08 -25.11 -18.95
N ASN A 689 -2.54 -26.31 -18.73
CA ASN A 689 -3.35 -27.46 -18.35
C ASN A 689 -4.06 -27.19 -17.01
N GLY A 690 -5.33 -27.58 -16.93
CA GLY A 690 -6.17 -27.38 -15.74
C GLY A 690 -7.12 -26.18 -15.84
N ILE A 691 -7.03 -25.39 -16.90
CA ILE A 691 -7.97 -24.31 -17.25
C ILE A 691 -8.90 -24.80 -18.35
N GLU A 692 -10.21 -24.77 -18.10
CA GLU A 692 -11.24 -25.02 -19.12
C GLU A 692 -11.55 -23.73 -19.88
N VAL A 693 -11.38 -23.74 -21.18
CA VAL A 693 -11.78 -22.63 -22.07
C VAL A 693 -13.13 -22.94 -22.69
N VAL A 694 -14.10 -22.04 -22.54
CA VAL A 694 -15.43 -22.15 -23.12
C VAL A 694 -15.65 -21.08 -24.18
N GLU A 695 -16.56 -21.35 -25.13
CA GLU A 695 -16.94 -20.42 -26.19
C GLU A 695 -17.75 -19.22 -25.68
#